data_e9a05f9f3880b230d4828c78a34c15cc
#
_entry.id   e9a05f9f3880b230d4828c78a34c15cc
#
_cell.length_a   1.000
_cell.length_b   1.000
_cell.length_c   1.000
_cell.angle_alpha   90.00
_cell.angle_beta   90.00
_cell.angle_gamma   90.00
#
_symmetry.space_group_name_H-M   'P 1'
#
loop_
_entity.id
_entity.type
_entity.pdbx_description
1 polymer ?
#
loop_
_entity_poly.entity_id
_entity_poly.type
_entity_poly.pdbx_seq_one_letter_code
_entity_poly.pdbx_strand_id
1 'polypeptide(L)'
;MTILSAAFFLVASAVASPDVGYTVKRTAGSVWQDGLFVGGGSHGVMAYAPSHLEWVINRNDLFDGRVALCDYTPHEEVMRRALSVTNGIPNVRFLETEKRYGNAAGQTSSLSAAFLRVRFWNGVGWYAPSTPLTTQTLDLRTGELDTVQTAPSFAPHARLVVPREPDVIALSLDDPKRRNREAIVELARPEDSRLIPPPEMRIDGDVVSFEQRLPYGDSYAVALCVPGTKAFARGLVASVRTTCPREVFVAVRASRSAKDPRADAVAAVRAAAKAGYAALRERTASEWRDFWAQGAVADFTSEPAVDRTFKQALFNLAGQFGPVPMPALNGLTYGPIDASEAGLRSNAYTLDQNVQIPMLAFLPLNRCPFVRAYAGTFERMLPEMRRRTRELFGEKVRGVYAALTLNPDGKEHPVADYRYSFCGSAYAGLVLAKAWQYGRDRTLLKETYPILREFVRFYVSTMSRGEDGRCHFLWSVPPEIFSLTRDELCIVACLKTCLEVAVEASALLGDDAAERAVWQDLLAHYPEPARQSGGGWWCGPDIPDSHYMFGGHLFYPFFPAESFTDRTTAERTLDYAYRKGVEMGWTLGRPHPKHDWCAFYTGVARLRLKDASDGWSAVTEFLDLFGKPNGLFSHNAVIVTDATDAEIEANLKKAPPAYLSDYTGKTTLRWRGNVSDLTPNREAKKLAYPVLEGSAAFLFMASETLLQSEVGRIRIFPAVPSGFTGRFEHLLAKGGVVVSAEMRDGKVIGCRVETGSGERPDVTCPTDPNWRMKW
;
A
#
# COMPACT_ATOMS: atom_id res chain seq x y z
N MET A 1 8.83 23.88 43.36
CA MET A 1 10.27 23.62 43.67
C MET A 1 10.34 22.28 44.35
N THR A 2 10.71 21.25 43.67
CA THR A 2 11.48 20.12 44.22
C THR A 2 11.95 19.32 43.01
N ILE A 3 13.25 19.42 42.78
CA ILE A 3 14.03 18.74 41.73
C ILE A 3 14.24 17.32 42.25
N LEU A 4 13.91 16.32 41.48
CA LEU A 4 14.32 14.94 41.75
C LEU A 4 15.21 14.48 40.59
N SER A 5 16.39 14.08 41.01
CA SER A 5 17.57 13.72 40.26
C SER A 5 17.36 12.60 39.26
N ALA A 6 17.79 12.82 38.03
CA ALA A 6 18.01 11.78 37.05
C ALA A 6 19.29 11.01 37.40
N ALA A 7 19.16 9.74 37.71
CA ALA A 7 20.31 8.83 37.81
C ALA A 7 20.67 8.36 36.40
N PHE A 8 21.76 8.87 35.86
CA PHE A 8 22.42 8.37 34.65
C PHE A 8 23.04 7.01 34.96
N PHE A 9 22.43 5.94 34.46
CA PHE A 9 23.13 4.68 34.24
C PHE A 9 23.71 4.70 32.82
N LEU A 10 25.04 4.92 32.75
CA LEU A 10 25.80 4.58 31.55
C LEU A 10 25.73 3.06 31.36
N VAL A 11 24.84 2.59 30.49
CA VAL A 11 24.98 1.26 29.92
C VAL A 11 25.94 1.40 28.75
N ALA A 12 27.04 0.66 28.81
CA ALA A 12 28.04 0.58 27.77
C ALA A 12 27.37 0.43 26.41
N SER A 13 27.69 1.35 25.50
CA SER A 13 27.35 1.26 24.09
C SER A 13 27.84 -0.08 23.54
N ALA A 14 26.91 -1.00 23.34
CA ALA A 14 27.16 -2.15 22.50
C ALA A 14 27.58 -1.61 21.14
N VAL A 15 28.76 -1.98 20.71
CA VAL A 15 29.31 -1.69 19.39
C VAL A 15 28.23 -1.95 18.37
N ALA A 16 27.81 -0.89 17.68
CA ALA A 16 26.84 -1.01 16.60
C ALA A 16 27.36 -2.06 15.62
N SER A 17 26.59 -3.13 15.44
CA SER A 17 26.84 -4.11 14.40
C SER A 17 26.94 -3.38 13.06
N PRO A 18 27.93 -3.67 12.20
CA PRO A 18 28.12 -2.91 10.97
C PRO A 18 26.89 -3.06 10.08
N ASP A 19 26.53 -2.02 9.35
CA ASP A 19 25.52 -1.71 8.33
C ASP A 19 24.81 -2.86 7.57
N VAL A 20 24.71 -4.03 8.16
CA VAL A 20 24.05 -5.20 7.59
C VAL A 20 22.54 -4.93 7.50
N GLY A 21 21.98 -5.03 6.30
CA GLY A 21 20.56 -4.89 6.03
C GLY A 21 20.10 -3.50 5.55
N TYR A 22 20.89 -2.44 5.74
CA TYR A 22 20.54 -1.08 5.26
C TYR A 22 21.13 -0.73 3.88
N THR A 23 21.92 -1.61 3.28
CA THR A 23 22.47 -1.43 1.94
C THR A 23 21.91 -2.48 0.99
N VAL A 24 21.23 -2.02 -0.06
CA VAL A 24 20.72 -2.88 -1.14
C VAL A 24 21.67 -2.76 -2.33
N LYS A 25 22.39 -3.83 -2.66
CA LYS A 25 23.29 -3.87 -3.82
C LYS A 25 22.84 -4.96 -4.79
N ARG A 26 22.67 -4.58 -6.06
CA ARG A 26 22.22 -5.52 -7.10
C ARG A 26 22.66 -5.08 -8.50
N THR A 27 22.56 -5.97 -9.46
CA THR A 27 22.55 -5.61 -10.89
C THR A 27 21.24 -4.88 -11.19
N ALA A 28 21.31 -3.78 -11.94
CA ALA A 28 20.13 -3.02 -12.33
C ALA A 28 19.17 -3.90 -13.16
N GLY A 29 17.88 -3.76 -12.90
CA GLY A 29 16.84 -4.37 -13.73
C GLY A 29 16.81 -3.76 -15.12
N SER A 30 16.44 -4.54 -16.11
CA SER A 30 16.27 -4.08 -17.50
C SER A 30 14.88 -3.51 -17.82
N VAL A 31 13.94 -3.73 -16.90
CA VAL A 31 12.53 -3.28 -16.99
C VAL A 31 12.14 -2.53 -15.73
N TRP A 32 11.17 -1.63 -15.83
CA TRP A 32 10.76 -0.81 -14.70
C TRP A 32 10.20 -1.64 -13.52
N GLN A 33 9.50 -2.75 -13.81
CA GLN A 33 8.95 -3.65 -12.78
C GLN A 33 10.05 -4.25 -11.88
N ASP A 34 11.28 -4.36 -12.38
CA ASP A 34 12.46 -4.80 -11.63
C ASP A 34 13.38 -3.63 -11.22
N GLY A 35 12.91 -2.40 -11.35
CA GLY A 35 13.62 -1.20 -10.91
C GLY A 35 13.68 -1.08 -9.39
N LEU A 36 14.68 -0.34 -8.88
CA LEU A 36 14.70 0.10 -7.49
C LEU A 36 13.85 1.36 -7.33
N PHE A 37 13.10 1.42 -6.24
CA PHE A 37 12.31 2.58 -5.89
C PHE A 37 13.09 3.51 -4.96
N VAL A 38 13.01 4.83 -5.24
CA VAL A 38 13.47 5.90 -4.34
C VAL A 38 12.39 6.98 -4.31
N GLY A 39 11.90 7.32 -3.12
CA GLY A 39 10.79 8.26 -2.97
C GLY A 39 10.97 9.30 -1.89
N GLY A 40 10.41 10.49 -2.14
CA GLY A 40 10.32 11.63 -1.23
C GLY A 40 8.92 11.84 -0.65
N GLY A 41 8.10 10.79 -0.61
CA GLY A 41 6.74 10.84 -0.07
C GLY A 41 5.68 11.18 -1.10
N SER A 42 5.65 12.40 -1.65
CA SER A 42 4.66 12.81 -2.66
C SER A 42 5.04 12.42 -4.08
N HIS A 43 6.30 12.17 -4.32
CA HIS A 43 6.89 11.84 -5.60
C HIS A 43 8.01 10.80 -5.44
N GLY A 44 8.34 10.13 -6.51
CA GLY A 44 9.38 9.12 -6.50
C GLY A 44 9.77 8.66 -7.88
N VAL A 45 10.76 7.79 -7.93
CA VAL A 45 11.29 7.24 -9.16
C VAL A 45 11.43 5.72 -9.09
N MET A 46 11.17 5.06 -10.24
CA MET A 46 11.61 3.69 -10.49
C MET A 46 12.88 3.74 -11.33
N ALA A 47 13.99 3.25 -10.76
CA ALA A 47 15.32 3.31 -11.36
C ALA A 47 15.72 1.98 -11.97
N TYR A 48 15.95 1.92 -13.27
CA TYR A 48 16.35 0.72 -14.01
C TYR A 48 17.28 1.04 -15.18
N ALA A 49 17.79 0.06 -15.86
CA ALA A 49 18.78 0.27 -16.91
C ALA A 49 18.58 -0.73 -18.07
N PRO A 50 17.72 -0.44 -19.06
CA PRO A 50 17.53 -1.28 -20.24
C PRO A 50 18.80 -1.33 -21.11
N SER A 51 19.23 -0.20 -21.65
CA SER A 51 20.49 -0.01 -22.38
C SER A 51 21.17 1.31 -21.99
N HIS A 52 20.49 2.09 -21.16
CA HIS A 52 20.90 3.38 -20.63
C HIS A 52 20.33 3.48 -19.21
N LEU A 53 20.74 4.48 -18.46
CA LEU A 53 20.12 4.73 -17.17
C LEU A 53 18.76 5.41 -17.39
N GLU A 54 17.72 4.85 -16.78
CA GLU A 54 16.37 5.39 -16.92
C GLU A 54 15.67 5.43 -15.55
N TRP A 55 14.99 6.53 -15.30
CA TRP A 55 14.15 6.77 -14.14
C TRP A 55 12.75 7.16 -14.59
N VAL A 56 11.74 6.37 -14.23
CA VAL A 56 10.33 6.74 -14.37
C VAL A 56 9.96 7.61 -13.18
N ILE A 57 9.43 8.79 -13.44
CA ILE A 57 9.06 9.77 -12.43
C ILE A 57 7.56 9.72 -12.19
N ASN A 58 7.15 9.51 -10.94
CA ASN A 58 5.74 9.37 -10.52
C ASN A 58 5.38 10.35 -9.40
N ARG A 59 4.08 10.69 -9.29
CA ARG A 59 3.51 11.52 -8.22
C ARG A 59 2.16 10.99 -7.76
N ASN A 60 1.87 11.14 -6.45
CA ASN A 60 0.62 10.69 -5.86
C ASN A 60 -0.62 11.49 -6.32
N ASP A 61 -0.46 12.74 -6.73
CA ASP A 61 -1.56 13.62 -7.17
C ASP A 61 -1.74 13.65 -8.70
N LEU A 62 -1.06 12.79 -9.44
CA LEU A 62 -1.10 12.76 -10.90
C LEU A 62 -1.99 11.61 -11.41
N PHE A 63 -3.20 11.97 -11.84
CA PHE A 63 -4.19 11.05 -12.39
C PHE A 63 -4.70 11.58 -13.73
N ASP A 64 -5.12 10.68 -14.62
CA ASP A 64 -5.65 11.07 -15.94
C ASP A 64 -7.03 11.75 -15.89
N GLY A 65 -7.67 11.77 -14.73
CA GLY A 65 -8.93 12.48 -14.50
C GLY A 65 -10.15 11.92 -15.21
N ARG A 66 -10.01 10.80 -15.94
CA ARG A 66 -11.16 10.17 -16.60
C ARG A 66 -12.18 9.73 -15.57
N VAL A 67 -13.41 10.12 -15.82
CA VAL A 67 -14.55 9.64 -15.06
C VAL A 67 -15.53 9.12 -16.07
N ALA A 68 -15.84 7.84 -16.02
CA ALA A 68 -16.96 7.35 -16.77
C ALA A 68 -18.20 8.06 -16.26
N LEU A 69 -18.97 8.60 -17.18
CA LEU A 69 -20.30 9.10 -16.86
C LEU A 69 -21.15 7.88 -16.46
N CYS A 70 -21.46 7.83 -15.18
CA CYS A 70 -22.29 6.80 -14.62
C CYS A 70 -23.66 7.36 -14.34
N ASP A 71 -24.66 6.67 -14.82
CA ASP A 71 -26.04 6.94 -14.44
C ASP A 71 -26.25 6.44 -13.00
N TYR A 72 -26.68 7.33 -12.11
CA TYR A 72 -26.92 7.00 -10.70
C TYR A 72 -28.37 6.57 -10.52
N THR A 73 -28.59 5.25 -10.57
CA THR A 73 -29.86 4.70 -10.15
C THR A 73 -29.92 4.75 -8.62
N PRO A 74 -30.99 5.34 -8.04
CA PRO A 74 -31.18 5.36 -6.59
C PRO A 74 -31.09 3.97 -5.96
N HIS A 75 -30.49 3.89 -4.77
CA HIS A 75 -30.28 2.62 -4.06
C HIS A 75 -31.59 1.84 -3.90
N GLU A 76 -32.69 2.48 -3.53
CA GLU A 76 -34.00 1.87 -3.35
C GLU A 76 -34.48 1.16 -4.63
N GLU A 77 -34.34 1.79 -5.79
CA GLU A 77 -34.73 1.20 -7.09
C GLU A 77 -33.88 -0.02 -7.42
N VAL A 78 -32.57 0.06 -7.23
CA VAL A 78 -31.65 -1.08 -7.48
C VAL A 78 -32.00 -2.24 -6.56
N MET A 79 -32.22 -1.97 -5.27
CA MET A 79 -32.60 -3.02 -4.32
C MET A 79 -33.95 -3.65 -4.66
N ARG A 80 -34.96 -2.85 -4.98
CA ARG A 80 -36.26 -3.36 -5.39
C ARG A 80 -36.17 -4.31 -6.60
N ARG A 81 -35.33 -3.97 -7.58
CA ARG A 81 -35.10 -4.83 -8.76
C ARG A 81 -34.30 -6.07 -8.41
N ALA A 82 -33.22 -5.93 -7.66
CA ALA A 82 -32.38 -7.05 -7.27
C ALA A 82 -33.12 -8.07 -6.40
N LEU A 83 -33.96 -7.60 -5.47
CA LEU A 83 -34.75 -8.43 -4.57
C LEU A 83 -35.97 -9.05 -5.25
N SER A 84 -36.41 -8.58 -6.44
CA SER A 84 -37.45 -9.17 -7.23
C SER A 84 -37.05 -10.43 -8.01
N VAL A 85 -35.77 -10.81 -7.94
CA VAL A 85 -35.28 -12.05 -8.58
C VAL A 85 -35.88 -13.26 -7.88
N THR A 86 -36.80 -13.97 -8.58
CA THR A 86 -37.52 -15.08 -7.99
C THR A 86 -36.80 -16.42 -8.05
N ASN A 87 -35.82 -16.55 -8.94
CA ASN A 87 -35.02 -17.75 -9.13
C ASN A 87 -33.52 -17.41 -8.99
N GLY A 88 -32.99 -17.54 -7.78
CA GLY A 88 -31.56 -17.32 -7.52
C GLY A 88 -31.27 -16.34 -6.38
N ILE A 89 -30.00 -16.05 -6.19
CA ILE A 89 -29.52 -15.11 -5.16
C ILE A 89 -29.72 -13.68 -5.68
N PRO A 90 -30.29 -12.76 -4.89
CA PRO A 90 -30.39 -11.35 -5.26
C PRO A 90 -29.02 -10.80 -5.65
N ASN A 91 -28.91 -10.12 -6.80
CA ASN A 91 -27.65 -9.61 -7.31
C ASN A 91 -27.83 -8.36 -8.17
N VAL A 92 -26.74 -7.66 -8.43
CA VAL A 92 -26.69 -6.42 -9.22
C VAL A 92 -26.15 -6.61 -10.65
N ARG A 93 -25.96 -7.84 -11.13
CA ARG A 93 -25.40 -8.12 -12.47
C ARG A 93 -26.21 -7.53 -13.61
N PHE A 94 -27.51 -7.34 -13.45
CA PHE A 94 -28.37 -6.71 -14.46
C PHE A 94 -27.91 -5.30 -14.85
N LEU A 95 -27.21 -4.59 -13.94
CA LEU A 95 -26.71 -3.26 -14.21
C LEU A 95 -25.57 -3.26 -15.24
N GLU A 96 -24.77 -4.32 -15.28
CA GLU A 96 -23.72 -4.48 -16.30
C GLU A 96 -24.29 -4.72 -17.68
N THR A 97 -25.36 -5.55 -17.76
CA THR A 97 -26.00 -5.88 -19.03
C THR A 97 -26.75 -4.69 -19.67
N GLU A 98 -27.20 -3.75 -18.86
CA GLU A 98 -27.89 -2.55 -19.31
C GLU A 98 -26.96 -1.47 -19.86
N LYS A 99 -25.65 -1.71 -19.92
CA LYS A 99 -24.63 -0.75 -20.38
C LYS A 99 -24.70 0.63 -19.68
N ARG A 100 -25.29 0.71 -18.51
CA ARG A 100 -25.37 1.93 -17.70
C ARG A 100 -24.06 2.29 -17.06
N TYR A 101 -23.12 1.36 -17.04
CA TYR A 101 -21.78 1.53 -16.49
C TYR A 101 -20.77 1.50 -17.63
N GLY A 102 -19.96 2.52 -17.69
CA GLY A 102 -18.94 2.68 -18.73
C GLY A 102 -17.95 1.52 -18.76
N ASN A 103 -17.34 1.31 -19.90
CA ASN A 103 -16.27 0.34 -20.09
C ASN A 103 -15.08 0.63 -19.17
N ALA A 104 -14.25 -0.37 -18.90
CA ALA A 104 -12.95 -0.23 -18.24
C ALA A 104 -12.07 0.92 -18.78
N ALA A 105 -12.32 1.37 -20.02
CA ALA A 105 -11.67 2.53 -20.63
C ALA A 105 -11.99 3.88 -19.97
N GLY A 106 -13.01 3.96 -19.11
CA GLY A 106 -13.39 5.16 -18.37
C GLY A 106 -12.82 5.26 -16.96
N GLN A 107 -11.95 4.36 -16.56
CA GLN A 107 -11.35 4.35 -15.22
C GLN A 107 -10.21 5.35 -15.13
N THR A 108 -10.22 6.21 -14.10
CA THR A 108 -9.07 7.03 -13.75
C THR A 108 -7.88 6.14 -13.36
N SER A 109 -6.70 6.49 -13.81
CA SER A 109 -5.47 5.83 -13.45
C SER A 109 -4.37 6.85 -13.17
N SER A 110 -3.42 6.50 -12.31
CA SER A 110 -2.20 7.26 -12.14
C SER A 110 -1.41 7.33 -13.45
N LEU A 111 -0.69 8.43 -13.65
CA LEU A 111 0.15 8.67 -14.82
C LEU A 111 1.60 8.81 -14.42
N SER A 112 2.52 8.19 -15.17
CA SER A 112 3.93 8.53 -15.08
C SER A 112 4.15 9.94 -15.67
N ALA A 113 4.82 10.80 -14.90
CA ALA A 113 5.00 12.20 -15.26
C ALA A 113 6.00 12.36 -16.41
N ALA A 114 7.13 11.68 -16.31
CA ALA A 114 8.23 11.77 -17.28
C ALA A 114 9.20 10.59 -17.14
N PHE A 115 10.03 10.42 -18.15
CA PHE A 115 11.29 9.69 -18.06
C PHE A 115 12.45 10.65 -17.96
N LEU A 116 13.35 10.39 -17.06
CA LEU A 116 14.69 10.94 -17.05
C LEU A 116 15.65 9.86 -17.55
N ARG A 117 16.46 10.17 -18.57
CA ARG A 117 17.41 9.22 -19.16
C ARG A 117 18.81 9.81 -19.16
N VAL A 118 19.81 8.97 -18.89
CA VAL A 118 21.22 9.36 -18.98
C VAL A 118 21.98 8.32 -19.81
N ARG A 119 22.74 8.81 -20.78
CA ARG A 119 23.66 8.03 -21.60
C ARG A 119 25.04 8.62 -21.47
N PHE A 120 26.04 7.79 -21.21
CA PHE A 120 27.43 8.21 -21.18
C PHE A 120 28.15 7.80 -22.45
N TRP A 121 29.00 8.67 -22.95
CA TRP A 121 29.88 8.32 -24.07
C TRP A 121 30.96 7.33 -23.61
N ASN A 122 31.01 6.15 -24.20
CA ASN A 122 31.95 5.08 -23.82
C ASN A 122 33.29 5.10 -24.57
N GLY A 123 33.48 6.05 -25.48
CA GLY A 123 34.66 6.16 -26.35
C GLY A 123 34.43 5.66 -27.78
N VAL A 124 33.37 4.91 -28.03
CA VAL A 124 33.00 4.32 -29.32
C VAL A 124 31.62 4.79 -29.77
N GLY A 125 30.68 4.94 -28.84
CA GLY A 125 29.31 5.36 -29.16
C GLY A 125 28.50 5.66 -27.90
N TRP A 126 27.29 6.16 -28.12
CA TRP A 126 26.28 6.40 -27.08
C TRP A 126 25.53 5.11 -26.67
N TYR A 127 25.65 4.09 -27.49
CA TYR A 127 25.05 2.79 -27.29
C TYR A 127 26.17 1.76 -27.36
N ALA A 128 26.45 1.10 -26.26
CA ALA A 128 27.41 0.03 -26.27
C ALA A 128 26.79 -1.23 -26.93
N PRO A 129 27.49 -1.90 -27.85
CA PRO A 129 27.04 -3.18 -28.40
C PRO A 129 26.94 -4.28 -27.33
N SER A 130 27.72 -4.17 -26.27
CA SER A 130 27.61 -4.96 -25.04
C SER A 130 27.20 -4.02 -23.92
N THR A 131 26.05 -4.25 -23.36
CA THR A 131 25.54 -3.50 -22.18
C THR A 131 26.60 -3.55 -21.09
N PRO A 132 27.16 -2.41 -20.65
CA PRO A 132 28.07 -2.43 -19.52
C PRO A 132 27.35 -2.97 -18.30
N LEU A 133 28.05 -3.70 -17.45
CA LEU A 133 27.49 -4.16 -16.20
C LEU A 133 27.03 -2.94 -15.38
N THR A 134 25.73 -2.81 -15.23
CA THR A 134 25.14 -1.71 -14.43
C THR A 134 24.79 -2.26 -13.05
N THR A 135 25.42 -1.70 -12.02
CA THR A 135 25.14 -2.03 -10.63
C THR A 135 24.46 -0.86 -9.93
N GLN A 136 23.58 -1.19 -9.02
CA GLN A 136 22.86 -0.22 -8.19
C GLN A 136 23.17 -0.51 -6.72
N THR A 137 23.47 0.54 -5.95
CA THR A 137 23.65 0.49 -4.50
C THR A 137 22.75 1.56 -3.88
N LEU A 138 21.72 1.12 -3.16
CA LEU A 138 20.81 1.98 -2.42
C LEU A 138 21.13 1.89 -0.94
N ASP A 139 21.45 3.03 -0.34
CA ASP A 139 21.60 3.17 1.11
C ASP A 139 20.26 3.63 1.72
N LEU A 140 19.63 2.74 2.48
CA LEU A 140 18.32 2.99 3.10
C LEU A 140 18.37 4.01 4.25
N ARG A 141 19.57 4.28 4.82
CA ARG A 141 19.74 5.27 5.89
C ARG A 141 19.86 6.69 5.36
N THR A 142 20.35 6.83 4.14
CA THR A 142 20.55 8.13 3.51
C THR A 142 19.59 8.40 2.37
N GLY A 143 18.94 7.37 1.84
CA GLY A 143 18.08 7.46 0.66
C GLY A 143 18.83 7.73 -0.65
N GLU A 144 20.18 7.59 -0.66
CA GLU A 144 20.99 7.78 -1.87
C GLU A 144 21.08 6.50 -2.68
N LEU A 145 20.75 6.58 -3.95
CA LEU A 145 20.95 5.49 -4.94
C LEU A 145 22.15 5.82 -5.82
N ASP A 146 23.20 5.03 -5.75
CA ASP A 146 24.36 5.11 -6.67
C ASP A 146 24.21 4.04 -7.75
N THR A 147 24.10 4.47 -9.01
CA THR A 147 24.06 3.60 -10.19
C THR A 147 25.35 3.73 -10.97
N VAL A 148 26.09 2.65 -11.11
CA VAL A 148 27.40 2.60 -11.75
C VAL A 148 27.36 1.71 -13.00
N GLN A 149 27.78 2.26 -14.13
CA GLN A 149 28.01 1.48 -15.34
C GLN A 149 29.50 1.13 -15.43
N THR A 150 29.84 -0.17 -15.34
CA THR A 150 31.25 -0.60 -15.29
C THR A 150 31.67 -1.25 -16.61
N ALA A 151 32.76 -0.72 -17.17
CA ALA A 151 33.52 -1.31 -18.28
C ALA A 151 35.01 -1.13 -18.01
N PRO A 152 35.93 -1.82 -18.74
CA PRO A 152 37.36 -1.71 -18.49
C PRO A 152 37.89 -0.28 -18.47
N SER A 153 37.41 0.58 -19.35
CA SER A 153 37.89 1.98 -19.54
C SER A 153 36.99 3.04 -18.95
N PHE A 154 35.88 2.70 -18.30
CA PHE A 154 34.98 3.69 -17.72
C PHE A 154 34.16 3.15 -16.54
N ALA A 155 33.78 4.05 -15.65
CA ALA A 155 32.94 3.73 -14.51
C ALA A 155 32.14 4.97 -14.08
N PRO A 156 31.25 5.51 -14.95
CA PRO A 156 30.44 6.64 -14.58
C PRO A 156 29.43 6.27 -13.51
N HIS A 157 29.24 7.19 -12.57
CA HIS A 157 28.26 7.15 -11.51
C HIS A 157 27.11 8.11 -11.80
N ALA A 158 25.90 7.68 -11.49
CA ALA A 158 24.74 8.52 -11.36
C ALA A 158 24.17 8.34 -9.95
N ARG A 159 24.44 9.30 -9.08
CA ARG A 159 23.94 9.31 -7.72
C ARG A 159 22.67 10.12 -7.65
N LEU A 160 21.62 9.54 -7.09
CA LEU A 160 20.28 10.10 -7.05
C LEU A 160 19.79 10.19 -5.61
N VAL A 161 19.17 11.32 -5.27
CA VAL A 161 18.40 11.52 -4.04
C VAL A 161 17.04 12.15 -4.35
N VAL A 162 16.04 11.84 -3.53
CA VAL A 162 14.68 12.35 -3.62
C VAL A 162 14.27 12.86 -2.23
N PRO A 163 14.61 14.12 -1.88
CA PRO A 163 14.20 14.69 -0.59
C PRO A 163 12.69 14.85 -0.50
N ARG A 164 12.16 14.80 0.74
CA ARG A 164 10.75 15.12 1.01
C ARG A 164 10.47 16.60 0.79
N GLU A 165 11.42 17.42 1.22
CA GLU A 165 11.44 18.87 1.05
C GLU A 165 12.86 19.36 0.72
N PRO A 166 13.07 20.11 -0.36
CA PRO A 166 12.06 20.47 -1.38
C PRO A 166 11.66 19.25 -2.24
N ASP A 167 10.44 19.27 -2.74
CA ASP A 167 9.87 18.25 -3.63
C ASP A 167 10.55 18.31 -5.02
N VAL A 168 11.75 17.72 -5.12
CA VAL A 168 12.59 17.65 -6.33
C VAL A 168 13.33 16.31 -6.39
N ILE A 169 13.82 15.97 -7.57
CA ILE A 169 14.72 14.84 -7.81
C ILE A 169 16.08 15.44 -8.18
N ALA A 170 17.13 15.02 -7.50
CA ALA A 170 18.48 15.52 -7.75
C ALA A 170 19.44 14.38 -8.10
N LEU A 171 20.24 14.58 -9.16
CA LEU A 171 21.30 13.66 -9.57
C LEU A 171 22.64 14.36 -9.59
N SER A 172 23.68 13.59 -9.27
CA SER A 172 25.08 13.92 -9.51
C SER A 172 25.67 12.90 -10.46
N LEU A 173 26.17 13.38 -11.59
CA LEU A 173 26.84 12.57 -12.61
C LEU A 173 28.34 12.76 -12.49
N ASP A 174 29.11 11.67 -12.38
CA ASP A 174 30.56 11.69 -12.26
C ASP A 174 31.20 10.48 -12.95
N ASP A 175 32.47 10.56 -13.32
CA ASP A 175 33.28 9.42 -13.74
C ASP A 175 34.68 9.53 -13.15
N PRO A 176 35.00 8.79 -12.07
CA PRO A 176 36.31 8.85 -11.42
C PRO A 176 37.46 8.35 -12.33
N LYS A 177 37.15 7.56 -13.38
CA LYS A 177 38.16 7.08 -14.33
C LYS A 177 38.46 8.07 -15.46
N ARG A 178 37.56 9.04 -15.71
CA ARG A 178 37.76 10.00 -16.80
C ARG A 178 37.07 11.33 -16.53
N ARG A 179 37.87 12.36 -16.31
CA ARG A 179 37.39 13.75 -16.30
C ARG A 179 36.76 14.12 -17.65
N ASN A 180 35.76 14.99 -17.61
CA ASN A 180 35.01 15.46 -18.79
C ASN A 180 34.39 14.33 -19.62
N ARG A 181 33.93 13.25 -18.96
CA ARG A 181 33.11 12.23 -19.63
C ARG A 181 31.86 12.89 -20.20
N GLU A 182 31.68 12.76 -21.51
CA GLU A 182 30.47 13.26 -22.13
C GLU A 182 29.25 12.43 -21.69
N ALA A 183 28.15 13.15 -21.47
CA ALA A 183 26.85 12.58 -21.16
C ALA A 183 25.72 13.29 -21.91
N ILE A 184 24.66 12.56 -22.21
CA ILE A 184 23.39 13.12 -22.67
C ILE A 184 22.37 12.87 -21.56
N VAL A 185 21.73 13.94 -21.12
CA VAL A 185 20.59 13.91 -20.19
C VAL A 185 19.33 14.21 -21.00
N GLU A 186 18.35 13.35 -20.93
CA GLU A 186 17.07 13.51 -21.66
C GLU A 186 15.91 13.54 -20.69
N LEU A 187 15.01 14.50 -20.92
CA LEU A 187 13.67 14.52 -20.36
C LEU A 187 12.69 14.10 -21.44
N ALA A 188 11.97 13.01 -21.23
CA ALA A 188 11.00 12.52 -22.18
C ALA A 188 9.62 12.38 -21.53
N ARG A 189 8.58 12.77 -22.25
CA ARG A 189 7.21 12.45 -21.90
C ARG A 189 6.92 11.02 -22.31
N PRO A 190 6.25 10.20 -21.46
CA PRO A 190 5.77 8.89 -21.84
C PRO A 190 4.80 8.98 -23.03
N GLU A 191 4.92 8.09 -24.01
CA GLU A 191 3.86 7.88 -24.99
C GLU A 191 2.68 7.20 -24.30
N ASP A 192 1.52 7.82 -24.41
CA ASP A 192 0.28 7.27 -23.86
C ASP A 192 -0.86 7.61 -24.82
N SER A 193 -1.41 6.61 -25.49
CA SER A 193 -2.50 6.78 -26.47
C SER A 193 -3.80 7.31 -25.86
N ARG A 194 -3.93 7.27 -24.54
CA ARG A 194 -5.06 7.88 -23.81
C ARG A 194 -4.95 9.38 -23.75
N LEU A 195 -3.78 9.92 -23.97
CA LEU A 195 -3.45 11.32 -23.82
C LEU A 195 -3.31 11.96 -25.23
N ILE A 196 -4.16 12.77 -25.87
CA ILE A 196 -4.08 14.17 -25.77
C ILE A 196 -2.87 14.79 -26.51
N PRO A 197 -3.02 15.95 -27.11
CA PRO A 197 -1.96 16.59 -27.86
C PRO A 197 -0.64 16.57 -27.10
N PRO A 198 0.48 16.27 -27.77
CA PRO A 198 1.78 16.29 -27.13
C PRO A 198 2.05 17.66 -26.50
N PRO A 199 2.71 17.72 -25.33
CA PRO A 199 3.03 18.97 -24.68
C PRO A 199 4.04 19.75 -25.47
N GLU A 200 3.95 21.07 -25.43
CA GLU A 200 4.97 21.94 -25.96
C GLU A 200 6.17 21.99 -25.01
N MET A 201 7.36 21.62 -25.52
CA MET A 201 8.62 21.78 -24.79
C MET A 201 9.06 23.23 -24.85
N ARG A 202 9.35 23.83 -23.70
CA ARG A 202 9.90 25.19 -23.57
C ARG A 202 11.31 25.14 -23.02
N ILE A 203 12.19 25.95 -23.62
CA ILE A 203 13.58 26.10 -23.21
C ILE A 203 13.77 27.53 -22.72
N ASP A 204 14.28 27.68 -21.49
CA ASP A 204 14.59 28.96 -20.86
C ASP A 204 15.97 28.86 -20.20
N GLY A 205 17.01 29.24 -20.97
CA GLY A 205 18.39 29.10 -20.57
C GLY A 205 18.81 27.63 -20.42
N ASP A 206 19.13 27.25 -19.21
CA ASP A 206 19.52 25.90 -18.80
C ASP A 206 18.35 25.07 -18.23
N VAL A 207 17.13 25.59 -18.32
CA VAL A 207 15.91 24.92 -17.90
C VAL A 207 15.09 24.50 -19.11
N VAL A 208 14.66 23.23 -19.10
CA VAL A 208 13.66 22.71 -20.02
C VAL A 208 12.40 22.40 -19.23
N SER A 209 11.24 22.72 -19.78
CA SER A 209 9.96 22.36 -19.18
C SER A 209 8.91 22.02 -20.21
N PHE A 210 7.94 21.20 -19.80
CA PHE A 210 6.70 21.01 -20.52
C PHE A 210 5.52 21.05 -19.57
N GLU A 211 4.35 21.36 -20.11
CA GLU A 211 3.08 21.23 -19.41
C GLU A 211 2.14 20.37 -20.22
N GLN A 212 1.67 19.29 -19.62
CA GLN A 212 0.70 18.38 -20.19
C GLN A 212 -0.68 18.71 -19.67
N ARG A 213 -1.58 19.10 -20.55
CA ARG A 213 -3.01 19.19 -20.26
C ARG A 213 -3.64 17.81 -20.29
N LEU A 214 -4.52 17.54 -19.36
CA LEU A 214 -5.28 16.31 -19.28
C LEU A 214 -6.70 16.54 -19.82
N PRO A 215 -7.39 15.49 -20.33
CA PRO A 215 -8.69 15.64 -21.00
C PRO A 215 -9.77 16.33 -20.16
N TYR A 216 -9.67 16.23 -18.85
CA TYR A 216 -10.73 16.61 -17.91
C TYR A 216 -10.40 17.85 -17.07
N GLY A 217 -9.52 18.70 -17.59
CA GLY A 217 -9.26 20.03 -17.03
C GLY A 217 -8.04 20.13 -16.12
N ASP A 218 -7.51 19.03 -15.63
CA ASP A 218 -6.25 19.02 -14.89
C ASP A 218 -5.05 19.18 -15.83
N SER A 219 -3.92 19.59 -15.27
CA SER A 219 -2.63 19.61 -15.95
C SER A 219 -1.49 19.24 -15.01
N TYR A 220 -0.35 18.92 -15.57
CA TYR A 220 0.89 18.82 -14.82
C TYR A 220 2.04 19.37 -15.64
N ALA A 221 3.07 19.80 -14.95
CA ALA A 221 4.29 20.26 -15.58
C ALA A 221 5.52 19.57 -15.00
N VAL A 222 6.50 19.36 -15.87
CA VAL A 222 7.82 18.86 -15.50
C VAL A 222 8.86 19.86 -15.94
N ALA A 223 9.82 20.15 -15.06
CA ALA A 223 10.99 20.97 -15.37
C ALA A 223 12.27 20.18 -15.10
N LEU A 224 13.24 20.33 -15.98
CA LEU A 224 14.62 19.82 -15.87
C LEU A 224 15.58 21.00 -15.90
N CYS A 225 16.51 21.06 -14.97
CA CYS A 225 17.63 22.00 -14.98
C CYS A 225 18.96 21.23 -14.98
N VAL A 226 19.83 21.57 -15.92
CA VAL A 226 21.22 21.14 -15.97
C VAL A 226 22.08 22.40 -16.02
N PRO A 227 22.57 22.91 -14.88
CA PRO A 227 23.14 24.23 -14.76
C PRO A 227 24.30 24.52 -15.77
N GLY A 228 24.23 25.69 -16.41
CA GLY A 228 25.24 26.15 -17.33
C GLY A 228 25.32 25.43 -18.68
N THR A 229 24.21 24.77 -19.09
CA THR A 229 24.13 24.03 -20.36
C THR A 229 23.07 24.62 -21.31
N LYS A 230 23.04 24.13 -22.55
CA LYS A 230 21.99 24.42 -23.51
C LYS A 230 21.25 23.15 -23.86
N ALA A 231 19.93 23.23 -23.94
CA ALA A 231 19.06 22.13 -24.31
C ALA A 231 18.62 22.20 -25.77
N PHE A 232 18.24 21.04 -26.33
CA PHE A 232 17.55 20.88 -27.58
C PHE A 232 16.27 20.12 -27.35
N ALA A 233 15.18 20.49 -28.00
CA ALA A 233 13.91 19.79 -27.92
C ALA A 233 13.47 19.32 -29.30
N ARG A 234 12.99 18.09 -29.40
CA ARG A 234 12.39 17.50 -30.58
C ARG A 234 11.22 16.60 -30.19
N GLY A 235 10.03 16.97 -30.62
CA GLY A 235 8.81 16.23 -30.27
C GLY A 235 8.62 16.16 -28.76
N LEU A 236 8.53 14.93 -28.23
CA LEU A 236 8.28 14.64 -26.82
C LEU A 236 9.56 14.52 -25.98
N VAL A 237 10.72 14.81 -26.55
CA VAL A 237 12.03 14.64 -25.88
C VAL A 237 12.81 15.94 -25.93
N ALA A 238 13.34 16.33 -24.79
CA ALA A 238 14.36 17.36 -24.70
C ALA A 238 15.68 16.73 -24.25
N SER A 239 16.78 17.11 -24.88
CA SER A 239 18.11 16.57 -24.67
C SER A 239 19.11 17.66 -24.28
N VAL A 240 19.96 17.38 -23.31
CA VAL A 240 21.08 18.22 -22.90
C VAL A 240 22.37 17.44 -23.03
N ARG A 241 23.31 17.93 -23.86
CA ARG A 241 24.68 17.39 -23.94
C ARG A 241 25.54 18.10 -22.90
N THR A 242 26.26 17.34 -22.11
CA THR A 242 27.08 17.86 -21.02
C THR A 242 28.33 17.00 -20.79
N THR A 243 29.16 17.40 -19.84
CA THR A 243 30.35 16.64 -19.38
C THR A 243 30.33 16.49 -17.86
N CYS A 244 30.80 15.34 -17.36
CA CYS A 244 30.96 15.09 -15.92
C CYS A 244 32.20 15.84 -15.35
N PRO A 245 32.15 16.30 -14.10
CA PRO A 245 31.03 16.18 -13.17
C PRO A 245 29.89 17.14 -13.54
N ARG A 246 28.64 16.74 -13.27
CA ARG A 246 27.45 17.54 -13.56
C ARG A 246 26.31 17.22 -12.61
N GLU A 247 25.57 18.23 -12.22
CA GLU A 247 24.34 18.08 -11.44
C GLU A 247 23.10 18.23 -12.32
N VAL A 248 22.04 17.52 -11.98
CA VAL A 248 20.77 17.48 -12.71
C VAL A 248 19.63 17.56 -11.71
N PHE A 249 18.66 18.43 -11.95
CA PHE A 249 17.52 18.66 -11.08
C PHE A 249 16.22 18.54 -11.87
N VAL A 250 15.24 17.79 -11.31
CA VAL A 250 13.92 17.63 -11.93
C VAL A 250 12.85 17.92 -10.88
N ALA A 251 11.80 18.61 -11.29
CA ALA A 251 10.60 18.82 -10.48
C ALA A 251 9.34 18.50 -11.30
N VAL A 252 8.34 17.96 -10.62
CA VAL A 252 7.00 17.73 -11.17
C VAL A 252 5.99 18.47 -10.29
N ARG A 253 5.04 19.14 -10.94
CA ARG A 253 3.92 19.82 -10.28
C ARG A 253 2.62 19.49 -10.98
N ALA A 254 1.56 19.23 -10.21
CA ALA A 254 0.22 18.99 -10.75
C ALA A 254 -0.72 20.15 -10.40
N SER A 255 -1.70 20.44 -11.24
CA SER A 255 -2.70 21.51 -11.00
C SER A 255 -3.55 21.27 -9.74
N ARG A 256 -3.62 20.03 -9.26
CA ARG A 256 -4.28 19.68 -7.99
C ARG A 256 -3.55 20.23 -6.75
N SER A 257 -2.26 20.51 -6.86
CA SER A 257 -1.42 21.02 -5.76
C SER A 257 -0.72 22.35 -6.07
N ALA A 258 -0.71 22.81 -7.33
CA ALA A 258 -0.04 24.02 -7.78
C ALA A 258 -0.96 24.87 -8.65
N LYS A 259 -1.04 26.17 -8.37
CA LYS A 259 -1.88 27.11 -9.16
C LYS A 259 -1.33 27.31 -10.58
N ASP A 260 -0.02 27.36 -10.72
CA ASP A 260 0.70 27.38 -12.01
C ASP A 260 1.77 26.28 -11.98
N PRO A 261 1.43 25.06 -12.42
CA PRO A 261 2.35 23.92 -12.33
C PRO A 261 3.69 24.17 -13.01
N ARG A 262 3.71 24.89 -14.15
CA ARG A 262 4.95 25.15 -14.89
C ARG A 262 5.84 26.14 -14.16
N ALA A 263 5.29 27.28 -13.74
CA ALA A 263 6.05 28.28 -13.02
C ALA A 263 6.63 27.70 -11.73
N ASP A 264 5.85 26.93 -11.01
CA ASP A 264 6.27 26.30 -9.75
C ASP A 264 7.34 25.21 -9.98
N ALA A 265 7.23 24.41 -11.04
CA ALA A 265 8.24 23.40 -11.38
C ALA A 265 9.57 24.06 -11.79
N VAL A 266 9.54 25.12 -12.62
CA VAL A 266 10.73 25.90 -13.02
C VAL A 266 11.38 26.58 -11.81
N ALA A 267 10.60 27.19 -10.94
CA ALA A 267 11.10 27.80 -9.70
C ALA A 267 11.80 26.77 -8.80
N ALA A 268 11.18 25.57 -8.65
CA ALA A 268 11.73 24.50 -7.83
C ALA A 268 13.10 24.00 -8.33
N VAL A 269 13.25 23.73 -9.64
CA VAL A 269 14.54 23.26 -10.18
C VAL A 269 15.63 24.34 -10.11
N ARG A 270 15.28 25.62 -10.28
CA ARG A 270 16.24 26.74 -10.11
C ARG A 270 16.70 26.89 -8.66
N ALA A 271 15.77 26.75 -7.72
CA ALA A 271 16.09 26.76 -6.28
C ALA A 271 16.98 25.57 -5.91
N ALA A 272 16.67 24.37 -6.41
CA ALA A 272 17.47 23.18 -6.23
C ALA A 272 18.87 23.31 -6.82
N ALA A 273 18.99 23.84 -8.05
CA ALA A 273 20.28 24.11 -8.68
C ALA A 273 21.14 25.12 -7.91
N LYS A 274 20.50 26.12 -7.29
CA LYS A 274 21.19 27.08 -6.42
C LYS A 274 21.68 26.43 -5.13
N ALA A 275 20.92 25.49 -4.54
CA ALA A 275 21.30 24.76 -3.33
C ALA A 275 22.43 23.75 -3.62
N GLY A 276 22.39 23.10 -4.79
CA GLY A 276 23.33 22.07 -5.20
C GLY A 276 22.99 20.68 -4.68
N TYR A 277 23.50 19.65 -5.37
CA TYR A 277 23.27 18.23 -5.02
C TYR A 277 23.72 17.90 -3.59
N ALA A 278 24.89 18.39 -3.16
CA ALA A 278 25.43 18.06 -1.85
C ALA A 278 24.52 18.47 -0.70
N ALA A 279 23.90 19.66 -0.80
CA ALA A 279 22.96 20.13 0.22
C ALA A 279 21.65 19.29 0.23
N LEU A 280 21.14 18.94 -0.93
CA LEU A 280 19.94 18.09 -1.06
C LEU A 280 20.20 16.67 -0.57
N ARG A 281 21.39 16.14 -0.85
CA ARG A 281 21.83 14.82 -0.34
C ARG A 281 21.88 14.79 1.19
N GLU A 282 22.50 15.80 1.82
CA GLU A 282 22.58 15.86 3.29
C GLU A 282 21.19 16.03 3.91
N ARG A 283 20.33 16.83 3.29
CA ARG A 283 18.94 16.96 3.74
C ARG A 283 18.18 15.63 3.67
N THR A 284 18.25 14.93 2.52
CA THR A 284 17.63 13.61 2.37
C THR A 284 18.16 12.63 3.41
N ALA A 285 19.47 12.62 3.63
CA ALA A 285 20.09 11.78 4.65
C ALA A 285 19.61 12.12 6.07
N SER A 286 19.42 13.41 6.39
CA SER A 286 18.84 13.83 7.67
C SER A 286 17.39 13.35 7.82
N GLU A 287 16.56 13.53 6.79
CA GLU A 287 15.16 13.09 6.79
C GLU A 287 15.04 11.58 7.04
N TRP A 288 15.91 10.77 6.42
CA TRP A 288 15.91 9.33 6.65
C TRP A 288 16.49 8.92 8.00
N ARG A 289 17.54 9.59 8.51
CA ARG A 289 18.04 9.37 9.88
C ARG A 289 16.93 9.63 10.91
N ASP A 290 16.22 10.74 10.76
CA ASP A 290 15.10 11.09 11.65
C ASP A 290 13.97 10.06 11.54
N PHE A 291 13.67 9.60 10.33
CA PHE A 291 12.68 8.54 10.12
C PHE A 291 13.05 7.26 10.87
N TRP A 292 14.28 6.78 10.73
CA TRP A 292 14.75 5.56 11.42
C TRP A 292 14.82 5.72 12.93
N ALA A 293 15.13 6.91 13.43
CA ALA A 293 15.27 7.21 14.85
C ALA A 293 13.91 7.34 15.59
N GLN A 294 12.86 7.82 14.90
CA GLN A 294 11.60 8.19 15.54
C GLN A 294 10.57 7.07 15.64
N GLY A 295 10.72 5.99 14.91
CA GLY A 295 9.73 4.92 14.90
C GLY A 295 10.32 3.55 15.22
N ALA A 296 9.51 2.53 15.05
CA ALA A 296 9.98 1.17 15.28
C ALA A 296 11.00 0.73 14.23
N VAL A 297 11.98 -0.03 14.71
CA VAL A 297 12.95 -0.76 13.90
C VAL A 297 13.05 -2.18 14.42
N ALA A 298 13.40 -3.13 13.53
CA ALA A 298 13.60 -4.52 13.88
C ALA A 298 14.84 -5.09 13.18
N ASP A 299 15.57 -5.92 13.90
CA ASP A 299 16.68 -6.71 13.40
C ASP A 299 16.36 -8.20 13.58
N PHE A 300 16.18 -8.90 12.46
CA PHE A 300 15.99 -10.35 12.41
C PHE A 300 17.33 -11.02 12.17
N THR A 301 18.24 -10.95 13.14
CA THR A 301 19.68 -11.27 12.98
C THR A 301 19.90 -12.71 12.50
N SER A 302 19.14 -13.69 13.01
CA SER A 302 19.21 -15.09 12.55
C SER A 302 18.52 -15.34 11.21
N GLU A 303 17.76 -14.39 10.67
CA GLU A 303 16.92 -14.51 9.49
C GLU A 303 17.24 -13.43 8.42
N PRO A 304 18.42 -13.50 7.78
CA PRO A 304 18.92 -12.39 6.95
C PRO A 304 18.05 -12.01 5.77
N ALA A 305 17.24 -12.93 5.22
CA ALA A 305 16.32 -12.64 4.13
C ALA A 305 15.15 -11.78 4.60
N VAL A 306 14.56 -12.12 5.76
CA VAL A 306 13.48 -11.36 6.40
C VAL A 306 14.00 -10.00 6.84
N ASP A 307 15.20 -9.94 7.44
CA ASP A 307 15.84 -8.71 7.92
C ASP A 307 16.01 -7.66 6.81
N ARG A 308 16.65 -8.06 5.71
CA ARG A 308 16.85 -7.16 4.55
C ARG A 308 15.52 -6.71 3.95
N THR A 309 14.58 -7.66 3.79
CA THR A 309 13.29 -7.35 3.20
C THR A 309 12.47 -6.43 4.08
N PHE A 310 12.49 -6.62 5.41
CA PHE A 310 11.79 -5.75 6.35
C PHE A 310 12.27 -4.30 6.24
N LYS A 311 13.59 -4.07 6.27
CA LYS A 311 14.18 -2.73 6.15
C LYS A 311 13.88 -2.09 4.81
N GLN A 312 14.02 -2.84 3.72
CA GLN A 312 13.74 -2.33 2.37
C GLN A 312 12.25 -2.07 2.14
N ALA A 313 11.36 -2.95 2.60
CA ALA A 313 9.91 -2.76 2.50
C ALA A 313 9.45 -1.53 3.30
N LEU A 314 10.02 -1.31 4.50
CA LEU A 314 9.72 -0.13 5.32
C LEU A 314 10.21 1.16 4.65
N PHE A 315 11.40 1.16 4.07
CA PHE A 315 11.92 2.27 3.27
C PHE A 315 11.02 2.55 2.06
N ASN A 316 10.68 1.51 1.29
CA ASN A 316 9.83 1.63 0.10
C ASN A 316 8.43 2.14 0.47
N LEU A 317 7.84 1.63 1.54
CA LEU A 317 6.52 2.07 2.00
C LEU A 317 6.55 3.54 2.43
N ALA A 318 7.48 3.90 3.32
CA ALA A 318 7.59 5.26 3.85
C ALA A 318 7.93 6.30 2.79
N GLY A 319 8.73 5.94 1.78
CA GLY A 319 9.10 6.80 0.66
C GLY A 319 7.92 7.18 -0.26
N GLN A 320 6.76 6.54 -0.10
CA GLN A 320 5.56 6.79 -0.92
C GLN A 320 4.51 7.65 -0.21
N PHE A 321 4.63 7.86 1.11
CA PHE A 321 3.68 8.64 1.89
C PHE A 321 4.21 10.05 2.18
N GLY A 322 3.64 11.02 1.51
CA GLY A 322 3.83 12.45 1.74
C GLY A 322 2.60 13.08 2.41
N PRO A 323 2.58 14.42 2.51
CA PRO A 323 1.50 15.10 3.22
C PRO A 323 0.13 14.92 2.56
N VAL A 324 0.02 14.88 1.25
CA VAL A 324 -1.24 14.76 0.49
C VAL A 324 -0.99 14.59 -1.00
N PRO A 325 -1.82 13.83 -1.73
CA PRO A 325 -2.74 12.80 -1.25
C PRO A 325 -2.00 11.52 -0.87
N MET A 326 -2.69 10.58 -0.20
CA MET A 326 -2.14 9.24 0.00
C MET A 326 -1.88 8.56 -1.35
N PRO A 327 -0.93 7.60 -1.42
CA PRO A 327 -0.75 6.80 -2.62
C PRO A 327 -1.96 5.90 -2.88
N ALA A 328 -2.22 5.62 -4.16
CA ALA A 328 -3.22 4.65 -4.59
C ALA A 328 -2.68 3.21 -4.55
N LEU A 329 -3.39 2.24 -5.12
CA LEU A 329 -3.10 0.80 -5.06
C LEU A 329 -1.63 0.43 -5.41
N ASN A 330 -1.08 0.95 -6.51
CA ASN A 330 0.32 0.69 -6.89
C ASN A 330 1.31 1.68 -6.25
N GLY A 331 0.82 2.63 -5.45
CA GLY A 331 1.66 3.69 -4.90
C GLY A 331 2.36 4.50 -5.99
N LEU A 332 3.66 4.72 -5.81
CA LEU A 332 4.56 5.36 -6.77
C LEU A 332 5.43 4.34 -7.54
N THR A 333 5.17 3.03 -7.34
CA THR A 333 5.98 1.95 -7.91
C THR A 333 5.38 1.42 -9.21
N TYR A 334 5.07 2.31 -10.14
CA TYR A 334 4.55 1.95 -11.47
C TYR A 334 5.40 2.58 -12.60
N GLY A 335 5.19 2.09 -13.81
CA GLY A 335 5.81 2.59 -15.02
C GLY A 335 4.80 3.14 -16.02
N PRO A 336 5.23 3.44 -17.24
CA PRO A 336 4.33 3.83 -18.30
C PRO A 336 3.37 2.68 -18.57
N ILE A 337 2.08 2.99 -18.48
CA ILE A 337 1.02 2.00 -18.64
C ILE A 337 0.68 1.92 -20.11
N ASP A 338 0.92 0.77 -20.74
CA ASP A 338 0.29 0.44 -22.00
C ASP A 338 -1.21 0.18 -21.77
N ALA A 339 -2.04 0.76 -22.62
CA ALA A 339 -3.50 0.57 -22.57
C ALA A 339 -3.94 -0.91 -22.70
N SER A 340 -3.07 -1.80 -23.18
CA SER A 340 -3.29 -3.24 -23.26
C SER A 340 -3.10 -3.97 -21.93
N GLU A 341 -2.43 -3.37 -20.94
CA GLU A 341 -2.12 -3.99 -19.66
C GLU A 341 -3.26 -3.81 -18.65
N ALA A 342 -4.14 -4.78 -18.59
CA ALA A 342 -5.41 -4.72 -17.84
C ALA A 342 -5.24 -4.54 -16.32
N GLY A 343 -4.09 -4.93 -15.73
CA GLY A 343 -3.87 -4.91 -14.28
C GLY A 343 -3.62 -3.52 -13.67
N LEU A 344 -3.23 -2.52 -14.47
CA LEU A 344 -2.90 -1.18 -14.00
C LEU A 344 -3.98 -0.13 -14.28
N ARG A 345 -5.07 -0.53 -14.92
CA ARG A 345 -6.18 0.39 -15.27
C ARG A 345 -6.93 0.92 -14.04
N SER A 346 -6.67 0.38 -12.87
CA SER A 346 -7.36 0.70 -11.63
C SER A 346 -6.41 1.17 -10.53
N ASN A 347 -5.31 1.85 -10.86
CA ASN A 347 -4.51 2.50 -9.82
C ASN A 347 -5.27 3.69 -9.22
N ALA A 348 -6.41 3.37 -8.58
CA ALA A 348 -7.30 4.24 -7.85
C ALA A 348 -7.27 3.86 -6.36
N TYR A 349 -8.07 4.52 -5.54
CA TYR A 349 -8.21 4.15 -4.13
C TYR A 349 -9.21 3.01 -3.99
N THR A 350 -8.71 1.80 -3.80
CA THR A 350 -9.54 0.62 -3.57
C THR A 350 -9.69 0.41 -2.06
N LEU A 351 -10.93 0.47 -1.56
CA LEU A 351 -11.28 0.59 -0.14
C LEU A 351 -11.74 -0.72 0.51
N ASP A 352 -11.55 -1.85 -0.13
CA ASP A 352 -11.78 -3.16 0.49
C ASP A 352 -10.57 -3.68 1.26
N GLN A 353 -9.33 -3.31 0.84
CA GLN A 353 -8.08 -3.65 1.55
C GLN A 353 -6.86 -2.83 1.12
N ASN A 354 -6.72 -2.47 -0.17
CA ASN A 354 -5.45 -2.06 -0.75
C ASN A 354 -4.85 -0.79 -0.13
N VAL A 355 -5.69 0.21 0.19
CA VAL A 355 -5.22 1.45 0.83
C VAL A 355 -5.29 1.42 2.35
N GLN A 356 -5.99 0.43 2.93
CA GLN A 356 -6.09 0.25 4.38
C GLN A 356 -4.92 -0.55 4.94
N ILE A 357 -4.48 -1.62 4.26
CA ILE A 357 -3.35 -2.45 4.72
C ILE A 357 -2.08 -1.61 4.96
N PRO A 358 -1.68 -0.67 4.09
CA PRO A 358 -0.57 0.25 4.36
C PRO A 358 -0.72 1.03 5.67
N MET A 359 -1.91 1.52 5.95
CA MET A 359 -2.18 2.26 7.19
C MET A 359 -2.10 1.36 8.41
N LEU A 360 -2.67 0.15 8.33
CA LEU A 360 -2.60 -0.84 9.40
C LEU A 360 -1.15 -1.24 9.72
N ALA A 361 -0.29 -1.33 8.71
CA ALA A 361 1.13 -1.65 8.90
C ALA A 361 1.90 -0.56 9.65
N PHE A 362 1.57 0.71 9.44
CA PHE A 362 2.22 1.82 10.15
C PHE A 362 1.90 1.86 11.65
N LEU A 363 0.79 1.26 12.10
CA LEU A 363 0.37 1.34 13.50
C LEU A 363 1.35 0.61 14.44
N PRO A 364 1.59 -0.72 14.30
CA PRO A 364 2.55 -1.41 15.17
C PRO A 364 3.99 -0.91 14.97
N LEU A 365 4.31 -0.31 13.81
CA LEU A 365 5.60 0.30 13.55
C LEU A 365 5.79 1.68 14.20
N ASN A 366 4.85 2.10 15.06
CA ASN A 366 4.87 3.40 15.74
C ASN A 366 4.95 4.59 14.76
N ARG A 367 4.17 4.51 13.69
CA ARG A 367 4.11 5.49 12.59
C ARG A 367 2.70 6.04 12.39
N CYS A 368 1.89 6.08 13.45
CA CYS A 368 0.52 6.60 13.41
C CYS A 368 0.35 7.96 12.68
N PRO A 369 1.33 8.90 12.74
CA PRO A 369 1.21 10.16 11.99
C PRO A 369 1.00 10.02 10.48
N PHE A 370 1.38 8.90 9.84
CA PHE A 370 1.08 8.67 8.42
C PHE A 370 -0.41 8.59 8.11
N VAL A 371 -1.25 8.28 9.11
CA VAL A 371 -2.72 8.30 8.98
C VAL A 371 -3.25 9.70 8.64
N ARG A 372 -2.49 10.78 8.89
CA ARG A 372 -2.88 12.14 8.45
C ARG A 372 -3.02 12.26 6.94
N ALA A 373 -2.15 11.62 6.16
CA ALA A 373 -2.26 11.62 4.70
C ALA A 373 -3.53 10.90 4.23
N TYR A 374 -3.89 9.81 4.90
CA TYR A 374 -5.12 9.06 4.66
C TYR A 374 -6.36 9.92 4.99
N ALA A 375 -6.42 10.47 6.20
CA ALA A 375 -7.52 11.33 6.65
C ALA A 375 -7.68 12.57 5.75
N GLY A 376 -6.57 13.28 5.45
CA GLY A 376 -6.59 14.47 4.59
C GLY A 376 -7.02 14.17 3.15
N THR A 377 -6.77 12.96 2.66
CA THR A 377 -7.29 12.53 1.35
C THR A 377 -8.80 12.41 1.38
N PHE A 378 -9.38 11.76 2.40
CA PHE A 378 -10.84 11.69 2.56
C PHE A 378 -11.48 13.05 2.81
N GLU A 379 -10.85 13.93 3.60
CA GLU A 379 -11.35 15.26 3.85
C GLU A 379 -11.58 16.03 2.54
N ARG A 380 -10.66 15.93 1.58
CA ARG A 380 -10.82 16.53 0.24
C ARG A 380 -11.94 15.90 -0.57
N MET A 381 -12.21 14.62 -0.39
CA MET A 381 -13.26 13.88 -1.09
C MET A 381 -14.64 14.12 -0.49
N LEU A 382 -14.75 14.56 0.77
CA LEU A 382 -16.02 14.71 1.48
C LEU A 382 -17.11 15.49 0.71
N PRO A 383 -16.83 16.62 0.02
CA PRO A 383 -17.88 17.34 -0.71
C PRO A 383 -18.54 16.48 -1.80
N GLU A 384 -17.76 15.77 -2.59
CA GLU A 384 -18.26 14.88 -3.64
C GLU A 384 -18.93 13.64 -3.07
N MET A 385 -18.34 13.02 -2.04
CA MET A 385 -18.95 11.87 -1.36
C MET A 385 -20.33 12.23 -0.75
N ARG A 386 -20.49 13.42 -0.15
CA ARG A 386 -21.78 13.90 0.36
C ARG A 386 -22.81 14.08 -0.76
N ARG A 387 -22.38 14.65 -1.88
CA ARG A 387 -23.24 14.80 -3.06
C ARG A 387 -23.73 13.44 -3.55
N ARG A 388 -22.81 12.48 -3.70
CA ARG A 388 -23.11 11.10 -4.13
C ARG A 388 -24.00 10.35 -3.15
N THR A 389 -23.75 10.50 -1.86
CA THR A 389 -24.59 9.88 -0.83
C THR A 389 -26.05 10.35 -0.96
N ARG A 390 -26.27 11.64 -1.18
CA ARG A 390 -27.63 12.16 -1.39
C ARG A 390 -28.28 11.66 -2.68
N GLU A 391 -27.52 11.57 -3.76
CA GLU A 391 -28.04 11.03 -5.03
C GLU A 391 -28.49 9.57 -4.90
N LEU A 392 -27.72 8.74 -4.18
CA LEU A 392 -28.04 7.32 -4.03
C LEU A 392 -29.10 7.03 -2.99
N PHE A 393 -29.13 7.77 -1.87
CA PHE A 393 -29.94 7.45 -0.69
C PHE A 393 -30.98 8.51 -0.33
N GLY A 394 -30.97 9.64 -1.03
CA GLY A 394 -31.88 10.76 -0.77
C GLY A 394 -31.37 11.73 0.30
N GLU A 395 -32.04 12.88 0.41
CA GLU A 395 -31.63 14.05 1.23
C GLU A 395 -31.68 13.78 2.75
N LYS A 396 -32.40 12.74 3.20
CA LYS A 396 -32.54 12.42 4.63
C LYS A 396 -31.34 11.67 5.19
N VAL A 397 -30.53 11.04 4.35
CA VAL A 397 -29.35 10.30 4.80
C VAL A 397 -28.25 11.25 5.23
N ARG A 398 -27.69 11.02 6.40
CA ARG A 398 -26.61 11.80 7.01
C ARG A 398 -25.28 11.07 6.86
N GLY A 399 -24.19 11.81 6.91
CA GLY A 399 -22.86 11.24 6.74
C GLY A 399 -22.48 11.02 5.29
N VAL A 400 -21.49 10.19 5.06
CA VAL A 400 -20.95 9.90 3.73
C VAL A 400 -20.77 8.41 3.48
N TYR A 401 -21.15 8.00 2.30
CA TYR A 401 -20.83 6.74 1.72
C TYR A 401 -19.54 6.85 0.91
N ALA A 402 -18.62 5.91 1.11
CA ALA A 402 -17.44 5.72 0.28
C ALA A 402 -17.62 4.43 -0.54
N ALA A 403 -17.62 4.57 -1.86
CA ALA A 403 -17.61 3.40 -2.75
C ALA A 403 -16.33 2.59 -2.58
N LEU A 404 -16.38 1.33 -2.95
CA LEU A 404 -15.23 0.42 -2.85
C LEU A 404 -14.02 0.94 -3.64
N THR A 405 -14.23 1.65 -4.73
CA THR A 405 -13.15 2.28 -5.51
C THR A 405 -13.48 3.74 -5.78
N LEU A 406 -12.55 4.62 -5.41
CA LEU A 406 -12.67 6.07 -5.54
C LEU A 406 -11.51 6.66 -6.35
N ASN A 407 -11.81 7.74 -7.05
CA ASN A 407 -10.83 8.63 -7.65
C ASN A 407 -10.35 9.68 -6.62
N PRO A 408 -9.24 10.39 -6.88
CA PRO A 408 -8.74 11.42 -5.95
C PRO A 408 -9.70 12.56 -5.66
N ASP A 409 -10.70 12.76 -6.51
CA ASP A 409 -11.76 13.76 -6.34
C ASP A 409 -13.03 13.22 -5.64
N GLY A 410 -12.99 11.96 -5.18
CA GLY A 410 -14.11 11.31 -4.50
C GLY A 410 -15.18 10.73 -5.41
N LYS A 411 -14.97 10.77 -6.74
CA LYS A 411 -15.89 10.12 -7.69
C LYS A 411 -15.66 8.62 -7.72
N GLU A 412 -16.74 7.91 -7.96
CA GLU A 412 -16.74 6.46 -7.92
C GLU A 412 -16.29 5.83 -9.23
N HIS A 413 -15.76 4.63 -9.08
CA HIS A 413 -15.51 3.76 -10.22
C HIS A 413 -16.84 3.22 -10.81
N PRO A 414 -16.98 3.10 -12.14
CA PRO A 414 -18.24 2.75 -12.77
C PRO A 414 -18.57 1.24 -12.78
N VAL A 415 -18.09 0.46 -11.84
CA VAL A 415 -18.37 -1.00 -11.77
C VAL A 415 -19.45 -1.25 -10.73
N ALA A 416 -20.46 -2.07 -11.12
CA ALA A 416 -21.68 -2.24 -10.35
C ALA A 416 -21.45 -2.85 -8.96
N ASP A 417 -20.64 -3.90 -8.86
CA ASP A 417 -20.30 -4.55 -7.60
C ASP A 417 -19.52 -3.61 -6.66
N TYR A 418 -18.61 -2.80 -7.18
CA TYR A 418 -17.86 -1.84 -6.38
C TYR A 418 -18.71 -0.67 -5.88
N ARG A 419 -19.72 -0.25 -6.66
CA ARG A 419 -20.61 0.85 -6.28
C ARG A 419 -21.57 0.45 -5.20
N TYR A 420 -22.16 -0.75 -5.30
CA TYR A 420 -23.15 -1.23 -4.33
C TYR A 420 -22.53 -2.06 -3.20
N SER A 421 -21.22 -2.09 -3.11
CA SER A 421 -20.48 -2.57 -1.94
C SER A 421 -20.28 -1.42 -0.94
N PHE A 422 -21.09 -1.42 0.11
CA PHE A 422 -21.12 -0.32 1.08
C PHE A 422 -20.15 -0.49 2.25
N CYS A 423 -19.29 -1.49 2.23
CA CYS A 423 -18.29 -1.73 3.28
C CYS A 423 -17.17 -0.67 3.29
N GLY A 424 -16.93 0.04 2.18
CA GLY A 424 -15.82 0.97 2.04
C GLY A 424 -15.73 2.02 3.14
N SER A 425 -16.89 2.61 3.55
CA SER A 425 -16.92 3.57 4.67
C SER A 425 -16.58 2.94 6.01
N ALA A 426 -17.03 1.70 6.27
CA ALA A 426 -16.75 1.00 7.52
C ALA A 426 -15.27 0.65 7.65
N TYR A 427 -14.68 0.13 6.58
CA TYR A 427 -13.26 -0.22 6.59
C TYR A 427 -12.36 1.03 6.57
N ALA A 428 -12.73 2.08 5.84
CA ALA A 428 -12.01 3.34 5.89
C ALA A 428 -12.04 3.94 7.30
N GLY A 429 -13.20 3.93 7.96
CA GLY A 429 -13.36 4.38 9.33
C GLY A 429 -12.56 3.54 10.34
N LEU A 430 -12.47 2.23 10.11
CA LEU A 430 -11.70 1.32 10.96
C LEU A 430 -10.23 1.73 11.07
N VAL A 431 -9.60 2.16 9.99
CA VAL A 431 -8.20 2.64 10.02
C VAL A 431 -8.04 3.80 11.00
N LEU A 432 -8.97 4.75 10.98
CA LEU A 432 -8.96 5.91 11.88
C LEU A 432 -9.19 5.49 13.34
N ALA A 433 -10.13 4.55 13.55
CA ALA A 433 -10.38 3.96 14.85
C ALA A 433 -9.17 3.21 15.41
N LYS A 434 -8.49 2.41 14.57
CA LYS A 434 -7.27 1.68 14.96
C LYS A 434 -6.12 2.62 15.29
N ALA A 435 -5.97 3.73 14.56
CA ALA A 435 -4.96 4.74 14.90
C ALA A 435 -5.12 5.28 16.33
N TRP A 436 -6.37 5.49 16.77
CA TRP A 436 -6.66 5.83 18.17
C TRP A 436 -6.37 4.67 19.12
N GLN A 437 -6.79 3.46 18.80
CA GLN A 437 -6.58 2.28 19.67
C GLN A 437 -5.09 2.00 19.91
N TYR A 438 -4.25 2.19 18.91
CA TYR A 438 -2.80 2.04 19.03
C TYR A 438 -2.14 3.25 19.71
N GLY A 439 -2.29 4.45 19.13
CA GLY A 439 -1.46 5.60 19.48
C GLY A 439 -1.93 6.40 20.69
N ARG A 440 -3.23 6.39 21.01
CA ARG A 440 -3.85 7.23 22.07
C ARG A 440 -3.51 8.72 21.95
N ASP A 441 -3.12 9.16 20.74
CA ASP A 441 -2.78 10.55 20.45
C ASP A 441 -4.06 11.39 20.26
N ARG A 442 -4.34 12.25 21.24
CA ARG A 442 -5.52 13.12 21.22
C ARG A 442 -5.49 14.16 20.11
N THR A 443 -4.29 14.58 19.66
CA THR A 443 -4.16 15.52 18.55
C THR A 443 -4.55 14.84 17.25
N LEU A 444 -4.04 13.66 16.98
CA LEU A 444 -4.42 12.86 15.82
C LEU A 444 -5.91 12.49 15.85
N LEU A 445 -6.45 12.13 17.03
CA LEU A 445 -7.89 11.86 17.19
C LEU A 445 -8.74 13.06 16.80
N LYS A 446 -8.37 14.26 17.26
CA LYS A 446 -9.11 15.51 16.93
C LYS A 446 -9.09 15.79 15.42
N GLU A 447 -7.99 15.49 14.74
CA GLU A 447 -7.86 15.66 13.29
C GLU A 447 -8.68 14.61 12.51
N THR A 448 -8.78 13.37 13.00
CA THR A 448 -9.36 12.24 12.25
C THR A 448 -10.84 11.98 12.62
N TYR A 449 -11.27 12.34 13.81
CA TYR A 449 -12.63 12.10 14.29
C TYR A 449 -13.73 12.69 13.39
N PRO A 450 -13.62 13.91 12.83
CA PRO A 450 -14.65 14.45 11.92
C PRO A 450 -14.95 13.53 10.74
N ILE A 451 -13.95 12.81 10.21
CA ILE A 451 -14.10 11.89 9.07
C ILE A 451 -14.71 10.57 9.55
N LEU A 452 -14.19 10.00 10.64
CA LEU A 452 -14.76 8.81 11.28
C LEU A 452 -16.25 9.00 11.57
N ARG A 453 -16.63 10.15 12.13
CA ARG A 453 -18.00 10.54 12.43
C ARG A 453 -18.90 10.53 11.18
N GLU A 454 -18.42 11.05 10.04
CA GLU A 454 -19.21 11.07 8.81
C GLU A 454 -19.48 9.65 8.30
N PHE A 455 -18.50 8.74 8.41
CA PHE A 455 -18.69 7.33 8.07
C PHE A 455 -19.69 6.65 9.00
N VAL A 456 -19.60 6.87 10.30
CA VAL A 456 -20.54 6.33 11.30
C VAL A 456 -21.95 6.83 11.04
N ARG A 457 -22.13 8.14 10.78
CA ARG A 457 -23.43 8.77 10.50
C ARG A 457 -24.16 8.11 9.32
N PHE A 458 -23.42 7.71 8.28
CA PHE A 458 -24.00 7.04 7.13
C PHE A 458 -24.73 5.75 7.54
N TYR A 459 -24.07 4.88 8.26
CA TYR A 459 -24.70 3.60 8.67
C TYR A 459 -25.82 3.80 9.67
N VAL A 460 -25.64 4.71 10.62
CA VAL A 460 -26.71 5.04 11.59
C VAL A 460 -27.97 5.57 10.91
N SER A 461 -27.82 6.35 9.82
CA SER A 461 -28.97 6.90 9.09
C SER A 461 -29.61 5.94 8.09
N THR A 462 -28.96 4.82 7.78
CA THR A 462 -29.43 3.81 6.82
C THR A 462 -29.82 2.48 7.48
N MET A 463 -29.61 2.32 8.77
CA MET A 463 -30.01 1.14 9.52
C MET A 463 -31.52 1.07 9.75
N SER A 464 -32.00 -0.13 10.02
CA SER A 464 -33.37 -0.39 10.47
C SER A 464 -33.40 -1.25 11.74
N ARG A 465 -34.45 -1.17 12.54
CA ARG A 465 -34.69 -2.07 13.68
C ARG A 465 -35.52 -3.24 13.19
N GLY A 466 -35.03 -4.48 13.42
CA GLY A 466 -35.74 -5.70 13.08
C GLY A 466 -36.78 -6.09 14.14
N GLU A 467 -37.64 -7.06 13.78
CA GLU A 467 -38.60 -7.66 14.71
C GLU A 467 -37.93 -8.44 15.85
N ASP A 468 -36.69 -8.88 15.63
CA ASP A 468 -35.82 -9.51 16.64
C ASP A 468 -35.25 -8.52 17.67
N GLY A 469 -35.58 -7.23 17.52
CA GLY A 469 -35.10 -6.14 18.39
C GLY A 469 -33.68 -5.69 18.10
N ARG A 470 -32.98 -6.29 17.14
CA ARG A 470 -31.62 -5.89 16.71
C ARG A 470 -31.66 -4.81 15.64
N CYS A 471 -30.56 -4.13 15.49
CA CYS A 471 -30.32 -3.24 14.37
C CYS A 471 -29.80 -4.06 13.18
N HIS A 472 -30.24 -3.70 11.97
CA HIS A 472 -29.80 -4.31 10.72
C HIS A 472 -29.31 -3.24 9.76
N PHE A 473 -28.21 -3.55 9.10
CA PHE A 473 -27.63 -2.67 8.09
C PHE A 473 -28.26 -2.89 6.72
N LEU A 474 -28.09 -1.91 5.86
CA LEU A 474 -28.66 -1.90 4.51
C LEU A 474 -28.17 -3.11 3.67
N TRP A 475 -28.93 -3.41 2.63
CA TRP A 475 -28.50 -4.35 1.60
C TRP A 475 -27.24 -3.86 0.91
N SER A 476 -26.23 -4.70 0.84
CA SER A 476 -24.90 -4.41 0.28
C SER A 476 -24.39 -5.61 -0.51
N VAL A 477 -23.52 -5.33 -1.45
CA VAL A 477 -22.69 -6.35 -2.11
C VAL A 477 -21.45 -6.54 -1.25
N PRO A 478 -21.14 -7.74 -0.76
CA PRO A 478 -19.83 -8.02 -0.18
C PRO A 478 -18.70 -7.77 -1.20
N PRO A 479 -17.47 -7.44 -0.76
CA PRO A 479 -16.38 -7.15 -1.67
C PRO A 479 -16.21 -8.20 -2.78
N GLU A 480 -16.08 -7.71 -4.02
CA GLU A 480 -15.78 -8.47 -5.24
C GLU A 480 -16.77 -9.59 -5.62
N ILE A 481 -18.01 -9.53 -5.15
CA ILE A 481 -19.10 -10.39 -5.64
C ILE A 481 -20.32 -9.54 -6.02
N PHE A 482 -21.23 -10.09 -6.84
CA PHE A 482 -22.43 -9.37 -7.30
C PHE A 482 -23.67 -9.64 -6.45
N SER A 483 -23.59 -10.63 -5.56
CA SER A 483 -24.70 -11.06 -4.71
C SER A 483 -24.94 -10.07 -3.58
N LEU A 484 -26.20 -9.89 -3.20
CA LEU A 484 -26.64 -8.99 -2.15
C LEU A 484 -26.93 -9.71 -0.85
N THR A 485 -26.61 -9.06 0.25
CA THR A 485 -26.98 -9.49 1.59
C THR A 485 -27.22 -8.29 2.50
N ARG A 486 -28.03 -8.47 3.54
CA ARG A 486 -28.05 -7.54 4.68
C ARG A 486 -26.93 -7.90 5.64
N ASP A 487 -26.61 -7.01 6.53
CA ASP A 487 -25.60 -7.25 7.56
C ASP A 487 -24.31 -7.88 7.01
N GLU A 488 -23.83 -7.28 5.93
CA GLU A 488 -22.61 -7.71 5.25
C GLU A 488 -21.44 -7.74 6.24
N LEU A 489 -20.64 -8.79 6.21
CA LEU A 489 -19.64 -9.13 7.22
C LEU A 489 -18.62 -8.02 7.49
N CYS A 490 -18.11 -7.35 6.46
CA CYS A 490 -17.15 -6.26 6.62
C CYS A 490 -17.81 -5.06 7.33
N ILE A 491 -19.07 -4.73 6.98
CA ILE A 491 -19.83 -3.68 7.65
C ILE A 491 -19.99 -4.04 9.14
N VAL A 492 -20.55 -5.22 9.42
CA VAL A 492 -20.79 -5.69 10.79
C VAL A 492 -19.49 -5.69 11.61
N ALA A 493 -18.41 -6.17 11.05
CA ALA A 493 -17.14 -6.25 11.76
C ALA A 493 -16.50 -4.86 11.99
N CYS A 494 -16.29 -4.10 10.92
CA CYS A 494 -15.52 -2.86 10.97
C CYS A 494 -16.27 -1.73 11.67
N LEU A 495 -17.57 -1.60 11.42
CA LEU A 495 -18.38 -0.53 11.99
C LEU A 495 -18.53 -0.67 13.51
N LYS A 496 -18.55 -1.88 14.07
CA LYS A 496 -18.61 -2.05 15.54
C LYS A 496 -17.44 -1.33 16.21
N THR A 497 -16.22 -1.55 15.77
CA THR A 497 -15.02 -0.87 16.29
C THR A 497 -15.06 0.64 15.99
N CYS A 498 -15.57 1.06 14.84
CA CYS A 498 -15.76 2.49 14.54
C CYS A 498 -16.71 3.16 15.53
N LEU A 499 -17.83 2.51 15.85
CA LEU A 499 -18.81 3.01 16.83
C LEU A 499 -18.25 3.10 18.24
N GLU A 500 -17.57 2.04 18.71
CA GLU A 500 -16.92 2.03 20.01
C GLU A 500 -15.94 3.20 20.16
N VAL A 501 -15.09 3.42 19.16
CA VAL A 501 -14.16 4.55 19.16
C VAL A 501 -14.87 5.88 18.98
N ALA A 502 -15.93 5.99 18.16
CA ALA A 502 -16.69 7.23 18.01
C ALA A 502 -17.37 7.64 19.31
N VAL A 503 -17.92 6.70 20.07
CA VAL A 503 -18.49 6.94 21.41
C VAL A 503 -17.42 7.47 22.36
N GLU A 504 -16.26 6.83 22.41
CA GLU A 504 -15.12 7.26 23.25
C GLU A 504 -14.61 8.65 22.84
N ALA A 505 -14.37 8.85 21.53
CA ALA A 505 -13.86 10.11 20.97
C ALA A 505 -14.82 11.28 21.23
N SER A 506 -16.12 11.06 20.99
CA SER A 506 -17.18 12.04 21.28
C SER A 506 -17.17 12.47 22.75
N ALA A 507 -16.99 11.53 23.67
CA ALA A 507 -16.90 11.84 25.09
C ALA A 507 -15.63 12.62 25.45
N LEU A 508 -14.47 12.21 24.90
CA LEU A 508 -13.17 12.82 25.16
C LEU A 508 -13.04 14.25 24.58
N LEU A 509 -13.67 14.49 23.43
CA LEU A 509 -13.63 15.77 22.73
C LEU A 509 -14.77 16.72 23.17
N GLY A 510 -15.80 16.18 23.84
CA GLY A 510 -16.97 16.96 24.25
C GLY A 510 -17.96 17.23 23.12
N ASP A 511 -17.86 16.49 22.01
CA ASP A 511 -18.68 16.66 20.80
C ASP A 511 -19.83 15.65 20.73
N ASP A 512 -20.83 15.94 19.88
CA ASP A 512 -21.87 15.00 19.41
C ASP A 512 -22.62 14.22 20.52
N ALA A 513 -22.91 14.85 21.68
CA ALA A 513 -23.50 14.16 22.83
C ALA A 513 -24.84 13.48 22.51
N ALA A 514 -25.69 14.11 21.69
CA ALA A 514 -26.98 13.53 21.28
C ALA A 514 -26.80 12.31 20.36
N GLU A 515 -25.86 12.38 19.43
CA GLU A 515 -25.57 11.27 18.52
C GLU A 515 -24.89 10.11 19.26
N ARG A 516 -24.05 10.41 20.25
CA ARG A 516 -23.41 9.39 21.11
C ARG A 516 -24.42 8.48 21.78
N ALA A 517 -25.55 9.03 22.27
CA ALA A 517 -26.61 8.21 22.85
C ALA A 517 -27.23 7.23 21.83
N VAL A 518 -27.40 7.67 20.57
CA VAL A 518 -27.88 6.82 19.49
C VAL A 518 -26.85 5.73 19.14
N TRP A 519 -25.55 6.07 19.12
CA TRP A 519 -24.48 5.11 18.86
C TRP A 519 -24.37 4.04 19.98
N GLN A 520 -24.58 4.45 21.22
CA GLN A 520 -24.63 3.53 22.37
C GLN A 520 -25.84 2.58 22.30
N ASP A 521 -27.02 3.08 21.92
CA ASP A 521 -28.19 2.25 21.69
C ASP A 521 -27.96 1.24 20.54
N LEU A 522 -27.36 1.71 19.43
CA LEU A 522 -26.99 0.81 18.32
C LEU A 522 -26.04 -0.29 18.79
N LEU A 523 -25.02 0.03 19.55
CA LEU A 523 -24.08 -0.97 20.10
C LEU A 523 -24.76 -1.98 21.02
N ALA A 524 -25.76 -1.55 21.83
CA ALA A 524 -26.54 -2.43 22.67
C ALA A 524 -27.42 -3.43 21.90
N HIS A 525 -27.79 -3.10 20.66
CA HIS A 525 -28.63 -3.91 19.79
C HIS A 525 -27.92 -4.33 18.50
N TYR A 526 -26.60 -4.45 18.55
CA TYR A 526 -25.76 -4.71 17.39
C TYR A 526 -26.03 -6.10 16.79
N PRO A 527 -26.01 -6.26 15.46
CA PRO A 527 -26.19 -7.57 14.81
C PRO A 527 -24.96 -8.46 15.04
N GLU A 528 -25.20 -9.77 15.05
CA GLU A 528 -24.11 -10.76 15.04
C GLU A 528 -23.66 -11.04 13.61
N PRO A 529 -22.35 -11.28 13.38
CA PRO A 529 -21.87 -11.67 12.07
C PRO A 529 -22.43 -13.01 11.64
N ALA A 530 -22.82 -13.12 10.37
CA ALA A 530 -23.32 -14.36 9.78
C ALA A 530 -22.27 -15.49 9.90
N ARG A 531 -22.78 -16.72 9.99
CA ARG A 531 -21.96 -17.94 10.06
C ARG A 531 -22.36 -18.92 8.97
N GLN A 532 -21.40 -19.58 8.37
CA GLN A 532 -21.62 -20.72 7.49
C GLN A 532 -22.04 -21.98 8.28
N SER A 533 -22.57 -22.99 7.63
CA SER A 533 -22.98 -24.26 8.24
C SER A 533 -21.83 -24.97 8.98
N GLY A 534 -20.59 -24.80 8.52
CA GLY A 534 -19.37 -25.27 9.19
C GLY A 534 -18.99 -24.48 10.45
N GLY A 535 -19.71 -23.40 10.79
CA GLY A 535 -19.54 -22.59 11.98
C GLY A 535 -18.45 -21.52 11.90
N GLY A 536 -17.79 -21.32 10.74
CA GLY A 536 -16.93 -20.19 10.45
C GLY A 536 -17.76 -18.93 10.11
N TRP A 537 -17.14 -17.76 10.07
CA TRP A 537 -17.80 -16.54 9.61
C TRP A 537 -18.21 -16.64 8.14
N TRP A 538 -19.27 -15.92 7.79
CA TRP A 538 -19.78 -15.86 6.44
C TRP A 538 -20.09 -14.44 6.00
N CYS A 539 -20.08 -14.20 4.68
CA CYS A 539 -20.20 -12.86 4.11
C CYS A 539 -21.53 -12.16 4.38
N GLY A 540 -22.61 -12.92 4.68
CA GLY A 540 -23.90 -12.39 5.06
C GLY A 540 -24.98 -13.46 5.08
N PRO A 541 -26.11 -13.22 5.78
CA PRO A 541 -27.14 -14.21 6.03
C PRO A 541 -27.92 -14.64 4.76
N ASP A 542 -27.97 -13.79 3.73
CA ASP A 542 -28.77 -14.02 2.53
C ASP A 542 -27.98 -14.74 1.41
N ILE A 543 -26.73 -15.12 1.65
CA ILE A 543 -25.84 -15.79 0.69
C ILE A 543 -25.60 -17.23 1.14
N PRO A 544 -25.97 -18.24 0.31
CA PRO A 544 -25.80 -19.65 0.66
C PRO A 544 -24.31 -20.05 0.80
N ASP A 545 -24.02 -21.02 1.65
CA ASP A 545 -22.67 -21.58 1.86
C ASP A 545 -22.04 -22.20 0.60
N SER A 546 -22.87 -22.56 -0.38
CA SER A 546 -22.40 -23.05 -1.67
C SER A 546 -21.81 -21.97 -2.57
N HIS A 547 -22.04 -20.70 -2.22
CA HIS A 547 -21.47 -19.58 -2.97
C HIS A 547 -19.97 -19.46 -2.71
N TYR A 548 -19.21 -19.07 -3.74
CA TYR A 548 -17.78 -18.84 -3.57
C TYR A 548 -17.52 -17.50 -2.90
N MET A 549 -16.59 -17.51 -1.95
CA MET A 549 -16.08 -16.30 -1.30
C MET A 549 -14.57 -16.36 -1.20
N PHE A 550 -13.93 -15.22 -1.38
CA PHE A 550 -12.52 -15.06 -1.05
C PHE A 550 -12.30 -15.25 0.45
N GLY A 551 -11.50 -16.26 0.82
CA GLY A 551 -11.29 -16.62 2.23
C GLY A 551 -10.72 -15.49 3.08
N GLY A 552 -9.95 -14.58 2.49
CA GLY A 552 -9.38 -13.42 3.19
C GLY A 552 -10.45 -12.49 3.77
N HIS A 553 -11.49 -12.16 3.02
CA HIS A 553 -12.57 -11.28 3.45
C HIS A 553 -13.35 -11.81 4.67
N LEU A 554 -13.35 -13.11 4.88
CA LEU A 554 -14.06 -13.73 6.01
C LEU A 554 -13.39 -13.47 7.38
N PHE A 555 -12.16 -12.92 7.39
CA PHE A 555 -11.44 -12.64 8.62
C PHE A 555 -11.69 -11.25 9.22
N TYR A 556 -12.43 -10.37 8.58
CA TYR A 556 -12.67 -9.01 9.10
C TYR A 556 -13.07 -8.96 10.59
N PRO A 557 -13.92 -9.86 11.13
CA PRO A 557 -14.26 -9.85 12.54
C PRO A 557 -13.09 -10.13 13.49
N PHE A 558 -12.18 -11.04 13.10
CA PHE A 558 -11.02 -11.45 13.88
C PHE A 558 -9.83 -10.49 13.69
N PHE A 559 -9.63 -10.08 12.48
CA PHE A 559 -8.62 -9.10 12.06
C PHE A 559 -9.02 -8.51 10.68
N PRO A 560 -8.98 -7.21 10.47
CA PRO A 560 -8.37 -6.15 11.32
C PRO A 560 -9.32 -5.52 12.35
N ALA A 561 -10.64 -5.80 12.29
CA ALA A 561 -11.59 -5.14 13.18
C ALA A 561 -11.39 -5.56 14.66
N GLU A 562 -11.14 -6.84 14.91
CA GLU A 562 -11.01 -7.42 16.26
C GLU A 562 -12.26 -7.17 17.13
N SER A 563 -13.40 -7.12 16.45
CA SER A 563 -14.72 -6.86 17.07
C SER A 563 -15.44 -8.12 17.50
N PHE A 564 -15.06 -9.26 16.92
CA PHE A 564 -15.52 -10.60 17.28
C PHE A 564 -14.34 -11.56 17.24
N THR A 565 -13.86 -11.95 18.42
CA THR A 565 -12.58 -12.65 18.59
C THR A 565 -12.73 -14.12 18.99
N ASP A 566 -13.89 -14.73 18.68
CA ASP A 566 -14.13 -16.14 18.96
C ASP A 566 -13.13 -17.03 18.21
N ARG A 567 -12.23 -17.65 18.98
CA ARG A 567 -11.13 -18.45 18.45
C ARG A 567 -11.61 -19.64 17.63
N THR A 568 -12.64 -20.33 18.10
CA THR A 568 -13.18 -21.51 17.42
C THR A 568 -13.75 -21.14 16.05
N THR A 569 -14.49 -20.02 15.97
CA THR A 569 -15.01 -19.51 14.71
C THR A 569 -13.88 -19.10 13.76
N ALA A 570 -12.82 -18.44 14.28
CA ALA A 570 -11.66 -18.08 13.48
C ALA A 570 -10.93 -19.31 12.90
N GLU A 571 -10.74 -20.37 13.69
CA GLU A 571 -10.14 -21.63 13.26
C GLU A 571 -10.97 -22.32 12.15
N ARG A 572 -12.29 -22.36 12.31
CA ARG A 572 -13.21 -22.91 11.28
C ARG A 572 -13.20 -22.08 10.00
N THR A 573 -13.07 -20.77 10.12
CA THR A 573 -12.91 -19.87 8.97
C THR A 573 -11.60 -20.14 8.23
N LEU A 574 -10.52 -20.37 8.97
CA LEU A 574 -9.20 -20.69 8.40
C LEU A 574 -9.24 -22.03 7.66
N ASP A 575 -9.88 -23.05 8.24
CA ASP A 575 -10.06 -24.36 7.59
C ASP A 575 -10.92 -24.25 6.29
N TYR A 576 -11.93 -23.38 6.28
CA TYR A 576 -12.70 -23.09 5.06
C TYR A 576 -11.81 -22.43 4.00
N ALA A 577 -11.06 -21.39 4.35
CA ALA A 577 -10.18 -20.68 3.42
C ALA A 577 -9.15 -21.62 2.76
N TYR A 578 -8.57 -22.55 3.54
CA TYR A 578 -7.65 -23.56 3.02
C TYR A 578 -8.31 -24.56 2.09
N ARG A 579 -9.48 -25.10 2.47
CA ARG A 579 -10.22 -26.04 1.62
C ARG A 579 -10.59 -25.40 0.28
N LYS A 580 -11.04 -24.14 0.30
CA LYS A 580 -11.37 -23.41 -0.94
C LYS A 580 -10.14 -23.15 -1.80
N GLY A 581 -9.00 -22.80 -1.22
CA GLY A 581 -7.75 -22.67 -1.96
C GLY A 581 -7.36 -23.97 -2.69
N VAL A 582 -7.50 -25.12 -2.03
CA VAL A 582 -7.28 -26.44 -2.63
C VAL A 582 -8.28 -26.74 -3.75
N GLU A 583 -9.60 -26.53 -3.49
CA GLU A 583 -10.66 -26.75 -4.48
C GLU A 583 -10.45 -25.91 -5.75
N MET A 584 -9.93 -24.69 -5.59
CA MET A 584 -9.66 -23.77 -6.68
C MET A 584 -8.40 -24.11 -7.48
N GLY A 585 -7.67 -25.16 -7.13
CA GLY A 585 -6.48 -25.59 -7.86
C GLY A 585 -5.29 -24.64 -7.81
N TRP A 586 -5.24 -23.76 -6.82
CA TRP A 586 -4.14 -22.79 -6.63
C TRP A 586 -2.87 -23.44 -6.09
N THR A 587 -2.74 -24.73 -6.25
CA THR A 587 -1.70 -25.50 -5.61
C THR A 587 -0.94 -26.37 -6.59
N LEU A 588 0.37 -26.25 -6.58
CA LEU A 588 1.27 -27.35 -6.88
C LEU A 588 1.50 -28.14 -5.57
N GLY A 589 0.44 -28.75 -5.03
CA GLY A 589 0.53 -29.55 -3.81
C GLY A 589 0.54 -28.79 -2.49
N ARG A 590 0.39 -27.45 -2.49
CA ARG A 590 0.26 -26.63 -1.27
C ARG A 590 -0.90 -25.64 -1.42
N PRO A 591 -1.77 -25.46 -0.40
CA PRO A 591 -2.82 -24.46 -0.44
C PRO A 591 -2.20 -23.07 -0.28
N HIS A 592 -2.21 -22.28 -1.34
CA HIS A 592 -1.75 -20.88 -1.30
C HIS A 592 -2.88 -19.94 -1.68
N PRO A 593 -3.08 -18.85 -0.94
CA PRO A 593 -3.89 -17.75 -1.42
C PRO A 593 -3.26 -17.15 -2.68
N LYS A 594 -4.09 -16.88 -3.68
CA LYS A 594 -3.62 -16.30 -4.94
C LYS A 594 -3.13 -14.87 -4.78
N HIS A 595 -3.87 -14.08 -3.99
CA HIS A 595 -3.65 -12.66 -3.79
C HIS A 595 -2.93 -12.41 -2.47
N ASP A 596 -2.07 -11.41 -2.45
CA ASP A 596 -1.29 -10.99 -1.29
C ASP A 596 -2.19 -10.60 -0.10
N TRP A 597 -3.30 -9.89 -0.34
CA TRP A 597 -4.25 -9.54 0.71
C TRP A 597 -4.96 -10.77 1.30
N CYS A 598 -5.29 -11.79 0.51
CA CYS A 598 -5.81 -13.05 1.05
C CYS A 598 -4.76 -13.75 1.94
N ALA A 599 -3.52 -13.78 1.48
CA ALA A 599 -2.39 -14.33 2.24
C ALA A 599 -2.14 -13.54 3.53
N PHE A 600 -2.33 -12.23 3.50
CA PHE A 600 -2.21 -11.36 4.66
C PHE A 600 -3.23 -11.72 5.76
N TYR A 601 -4.53 -11.74 5.46
CA TYR A 601 -5.54 -12.05 6.46
C TYR A 601 -5.42 -13.47 7.01
N THR A 602 -5.21 -14.44 6.13
CA THR A 602 -5.00 -15.84 6.56
C THR A 602 -3.68 -16.00 7.32
N GLY A 603 -2.64 -15.27 6.92
CA GLY A 603 -1.34 -15.26 7.59
C GLY A 603 -1.41 -14.68 9.00
N VAL A 604 -2.10 -13.55 9.19
CA VAL A 604 -2.34 -12.99 10.53
C VAL A 604 -3.18 -13.94 11.39
N ALA A 605 -4.17 -14.63 10.80
CA ALA A 605 -4.91 -15.65 11.52
C ALA A 605 -3.99 -16.81 11.98
N ARG A 606 -3.08 -17.30 11.13
CA ARG A 606 -2.07 -18.31 11.52
C ARG A 606 -1.18 -17.80 12.64
N LEU A 607 -0.64 -16.60 12.54
CA LEU A 607 0.21 -15.96 13.56
C LEU A 607 -0.45 -15.90 14.94
N ARG A 608 -1.78 -15.75 14.99
CA ARG A 608 -2.52 -15.60 16.24
C ARG A 608 -3.18 -16.88 16.74
N LEU A 609 -3.49 -17.85 15.86
CA LEU A 609 -4.24 -19.06 16.17
C LEU A 609 -3.37 -20.32 16.28
N LYS A 610 -2.28 -20.39 15.52
CA LYS A 610 -1.41 -21.58 15.45
C LYS A 610 -0.18 -21.43 16.33
N ASP A 611 0.70 -22.43 16.32
CA ASP A 611 1.96 -22.37 17.03
C ASP A 611 2.98 -21.42 16.34
N ALA A 612 4.08 -21.16 17.02
CA ALA A 612 5.10 -20.22 16.54
C ALA A 612 5.72 -20.63 15.20
N SER A 613 5.87 -21.93 14.96
CA SER A 613 6.45 -22.45 13.70
C SER A 613 5.52 -22.22 12.53
N ASP A 614 4.22 -22.49 12.67
CA ASP A 614 3.23 -22.25 11.62
C ASP A 614 3.05 -20.74 11.36
N GLY A 615 3.03 -19.93 12.41
CA GLY A 615 3.00 -18.48 12.32
C GLY A 615 4.21 -17.92 11.58
N TRP A 616 5.43 -18.38 11.89
CA TRP A 616 6.64 -17.99 11.18
C TRP A 616 6.62 -18.42 9.71
N SER A 617 6.15 -19.65 9.46
CA SER A 617 5.99 -20.15 8.09
C SER A 617 5.07 -19.27 7.25
N ALA A 618 4.04 -18.67 7.83
CA ALA A 618 3.16 -17.74 7.10
C ALA A 618 3.92 -16.52 6.57
N VAL A 619 4.89 -15.99 7.32
CA VAL A 619 5.71 -14.84 6.90
C VAL A 619 6.69 -15.22 5.80
N THR A 620 7.38 -16.36 5.95
CA THR A 620 8.35 -16.82 4.94
C THR A 620 7.68 -17.24 3.65
N GLU A 621 6.53 -17.91 3.73
CA GLU A 621 5.71 -18.26 2.57
C GLU A 621 5.20 -17.00 1.85
N PHE A 622 4.77 -15.98 2.58
CA PHE A 622 4.36 -14.70 2.00
C PHE A 622 5.52 -14.07 1.22
N LEU A 623 6.71 -14.04 1.81
CA LEU A 623 7.91 -13.53 1.16
C LEU A 623 8.26 -14.32 -0.11
N ASP A 624 8.16 -15.64 -0.05
CA ASP A 624 8.46 -16.50 -1.20
C ASP A 624 7.45 -16.35 -2.33
N LEU A 625 6.17 -16.16 -2.03
CA LEU A 625 5.11 -16.06 -3.02
C LEU A 625 5.05 -14.68 -3.68
N PHE A 626 5.14 -13.63 -2.90
CA PHE A 626 4.87 -12.26 -3.34
C PHE A 626 6.11 -11.36 -3.39
N GLY A 627 7.18 -11.70 -2.68
CA GLY A 627 8.41 -10.91 -2.66
C GLY A 627 9.13 -10.91 -4.00
N LYS A 628 9.56 -9.72 -4.45
CA LYS A 628 10.31 -9.51 -5.69
C LYS A 628 11.80 -9.29 -5.43
N PRO A 629 12.69 -9.57 -6.43
CA PRO A 629 14.12 -9.36 -6.25
C PRO A 629 14.55 -7.93 -5.93
N ASN A 630 13.71 -6.96 -6.23
CA ASN A 630 13.94 -5.54 -5.96
C ASN A 630 13.36 -5.06 -4.62
N GLY A 631 12.89 -5.97 -3.76
CA GLY A 631 12.33 -5.66 -2.44
C GLY A 631 10.93 -5.05 -2.45
N LEU A 632 10.27 -5.06 -3.61
CA LEU A 632 8.85 -4.79 -3.74
C LEU A 632 8.05 -6.09 -3.64
N PHE A 633 6.73 -6.00 -3.65
CA PHE A 633 5.84 -7.16 -3.59
C PHE A 633 4.80 -7.12 -4.71
N SER A 634 4.46 -8.29 -5.23
CA SER A 634 3.44 -8.43 -6.27
C SER A 634 2.05 -8.69 -5.67
N HIS A 635 1.01 -8.25 -6.39
CA HIS A 635 -0.38 -8.53 -6.02
C HIS A 635 -0.73 -10.02 -6.09
N ASN A 636 -0.24 -10.69 -7.15
CA ASN A 636 -0.49 -12.11 -7.36
C ASN A 636 0.73 -12.94 -6.95
N ALA A 637 0.48 -14.13 -6.41
CA ALA A 637 1.52 -15.08 -6.08
C ALA A 637 2.28 -15.51 -7.36
N VAL A 638 3.61 -15.51 -7.28
CA VAL A 638 4.47 -16.03 -8.35
C VAL A 638 5.27 -17.21 -7.80
N ILE A 639 4.83 -18.39 -8.16
CA ILE A 639 5.47 -19.65 -7.70
C ILE A 639 6.56 -20.00 -8.70
N VAL A 640 7.80 -19.98 -8.24
CA VAL A 640 8.94 -20.48 -9.01
C VAL A 640 9.06 -21.98 -8.75
N THR A 641 9.09 -22.78 -9.80
CA THR A 641 9.19 -24.24 -9.74
C THR A 641 10.22 -24.75 -10.75
N ASP A 642 10.82 -25.89 -10.45
CA ASP A 642 11.69 -26.61 -11.38
C ASP A 642 10.87 -27.50 -12.36
N ALA A 643 9.54 -27.53 -12.23
CA ALA A 643 8.68 -28.27 -13.14
C ALA A 643 8.76 -27.72 -14.56
N THR A 644 8.75 -28.61 -15.54
CA THR A 644 8.74 -28.26 -16.95
C THR A 644 7.40 -27.65 -17.36
N ASP A 645 7.38 -26.91 -18.46
CA ASP A 645 6.14 -26.35 -19.01
C ASP A 645 5.07 -27.42 -19.27
N ALA A 646 5.48 -28.61 -19.73
CA ALA A 646 4.57 -29.73 -19.97
C ALA A 646 3.96 -30.26 -18.68
N GLU A 647 4.72 -30.34 -17.59
CA GLU A 647 4.22 -30.76 -16.27
C GLU A 647 3.27 -29.72 -15.68
N ILE A 648 3.60 -28.45 -15.83
CA ILE A 648 2.71 -27.34 -15.42
C ILE A 648 1.39 -27.41 -16.20
N GLU A 649 1.44 -27.59 -17.52
CA GLU A 649 0.24 -27.76 -18.37
C GLU A 649 -0.59 -28.97 -17.98
N ALA A 650 0.06 -30.10 -17.72
CA ALA A 650 -0.63 -31.30 -17.29
C ALA A 650 -1.35 -31.11 -15.95
N ASN A 651 -0.77 -30.38 -15.02
CA ASN A 651 -1.37 -30.07 -13.73
C ASN A 651 -2.53 -29.04 -13.86
N LEU A 652 -2.39 -28.04 -14.72
CA LEU A 652 -3.45 -27.09 -15.00
C LEU A 652 -4.66 -27.74 -15.68
N LYS A 653 -4.45 -28.75 -16.51
CA LYS A 653 -5.56 -29.54 -17.14
C LYS A 653 -6.35 -30.37 -16.14
N LYS A 654 -5.79 -30.65 -14.95
CA LYS A 654 -6.48 -31.34 -13.86
C LYS A 654 -7.28 -30.40 -12.95
N ALA A 655 -7.17 -29.08 -13.15
CA ALA A 655 -7.90 -28.09 -12.35
C ALA A 655 -9.43 -28.24 -12.55
N PRO A 656 -10.24 -28.06 -11.50
CA PRO A 656 -11.69 -28.19 -11.62
C PRO A 656 -12.29 -27.23 -12.66
N PRO A 657 -13.29 -27.66 -13.43
CA PRO A 657 -13.93 -26.81 -14.45
C PRO A 657 -14.52 -25.52 -13.91
N ALA A 658 -15.03 -25.51 -12.69
CA ALA A 658 -15.59 -24.32 -12.03
C ALA A 658 -14.55 -23.21 -11.85
N TYR A 659 -13.30 -23.58 -11.56
CA TYR A 659 -12.19 -22.65 -11.48
C TYR A 659 -11.91 -21.95 -12.81
N LEU A 660 -12.07 -22.68 -13.91
CA LEU A 660 -11.83 -22.18 -15.26
C LEU A 660 -12.93 -21.21 -15.74
N SER A 661 -14.14 -21.33 -15.22
CA SER A 661 -15.31 -20.57 -15.64
C SER A 661 -15.59 -19.32 -14.79
N ASP A 662 -15.36 -19.39 -13.47
CA ASP A 662 -15.81 -18.33 -12.56
C ASP A 662 -14.90 -17.10 -12.54
N TYR A 663 -13.65 -17.25 -12.88
CA TYR A 663 -12.69 -16.15 -12.76
C TYR A 663 -12.50 -15.31 -14.02
N THR A 664 -12.55 -15.91 -15.20
CA THR A 664 -12.29 -15.17 -16.46
C THR A 664 -13.20 -15.55 -17.62
N GLY A 665 -14.02 -16.60 -17.50
CA GLY A 665 -14.68 -17.25 -18.65
C GLY A 665 -13.67 -17.79 -19.68
N LYS A 666 -12.41 -18.02 -19.29
CA LYS A 666 -11.27 -18.34 -20.13
C LYS A 666 -10.43 -19.42 -19.46
N THR A 667 -9.72 -20.20 -20.25
CA THR A 667 -8.92 -21.32 -19.76
C THR A 667 -7.76 -20.86 -18.86
N THR A 668 -7.34 -21.68 -17.91
CA THR A 668 -6.17 -21.47 -17.03
C THR A 668 -4.88 -21.12 -17.78
N LEU A 669 -4.74 -21.57 -19.03
CA LEU A 669 -3.60 -21.20 -19.90
C LEU A 669 -3.56 -19.69 -20.19
N ARG A 670 -4.70 -19.00 -20.20
CA ARG A 670 -4.78 -17.55 -20.38
C ARG A 670 -4.43 -16.80 -19.10
N TRP A 671 -4.59 -17.42 -17.99
CA TRP A 671 -4.17 -16.98 -16.69
C TRP A 671 -2.65 -16.88 -16.58
N ARG A 672 -1.90 -17.78 -17.23
CA ARG A 672 -0.46 -17.69 -17.40
C ARG A 672 -0.02 -16.37 -18.04
N GLY A 673 -0.79 -15.80 -18.95
CA GLY A 673 -0.48 -14.53 -19.59
C GLY A 673 -0.59 -13.31 -18.68
N ASN A 674 -1.18 -13.45 -17.48
CA ASN A 674 -1.39 -12.36 -16.53
C ASN A 674 -0.40 -12.37 -15.35
N VAL A 675 0.78 -12.98 -15.52
CA VAL A 675 1.90 -12.86 -14.57
C VAL A 675 1.61 -13.35 -13.13
N SER A 676 0.52 -14.07 -12.93
CA SER A 676 0.10 -14.52 -11.60
C SER A 676 0.44 -15.97 -11.33
N ASP A 677 1.24 -16.61 -12.20
CA ASP A 677 1.15 -18.03 -12.29
C ASP A 677 2.46 -18.75 -12.12
N LEU A 678 2.32 -20.03 -11.95
CA LEU A 678 3.36 -21.00 -11.94
C LEU A 678 4.30 -20.81 -13.12
N THR A 679 5.54 -20.51 -12.86
CA THR A 679 6.54 -20.33 -13.88
C THR A 679 7.81 -21.05 -13.51
N PRO A 680 8.41 -21.82 -14.42
CA PRO A 680 9.75 -22.34 -14.22
C PRO A 680 10.80 -21.23 -14.23
N ASN A 681 10.42 -20.03 -14.64
CA ASN A 681 11.35 -18.95 -14.87
C ASN A 681 11.27 -17.88 -13.77
N ARG A 682 12.38 -17.67 -13.06
CA ARG A 682 12.55 -16.59 -12.09
C ARG A 682 12.36 -15.18 -12.69
N GLU A 683 12.47 -15.04 -14.00
CA GLU A 683 12.24 -13.78 -14.71
C GLU A 683 10.78 -13.30 -14.55
N ALA A 684 9.80 -14.21 -14.47
CA ALA A 684 8.41 -13.82 -14.25
C ALA A 684 8.20 -13.08 -12.91
N LYS A 685 8.98 -13.43 -11.88
CA LYS A 685 8.97 -12.70 -10.60
C LYS A 685 9.43 -11.24 -10.74
N LYS A 686 10.37 -10.97 -11.64
CA LYS A 686 10.83 -9.62 -11.95
C LYS A 686 9.75 -8.81 -12.67
N LEU A 687 8.98 -9.45 -13.57
CA LEU A 687 7.96 -8.81 -14.38
C LEU A 687 6.63 -8.59 -13.65
N ALA A 688 6.40 -9.25 -12.51
CA ALA A 688 5.20 -9.09 -11.72
C ALA A 688 5.01 -7.63 -11.28
N TYR A 689 3.76 -7.12 -11.37
CA TYR A 689 3.45 -5.75 -10.99
C TYR A 689 3.54 -5.55 -9.48
N PRO A 690 4.29 -4.55 -9.03
CA PRO A 690 4.36 -4.23 -7.62
C PRO A 690 3.07 -3.53 -7.16
N VAL A 691 2.68 -3.84 -5.92
CA VAL A 691 1.56 -3.20 -5.22
C VAL A 691 1.99 -2.75 -3.83
N LEU A 692 1.32 -1.72 -3.35
CA LEU A 692 1.68 -1.08 -2.09
C LEU A 692 1.32 -1.96 -0.90
N GLU A 693 0.14 -2.59 -0.94
CA GLU A 693 -0.36 -3.44 0.14
C GLU A 693 0.50 -4.66 0.40
N GLY A 694 1.14 -5.25 -0.62
CA GLY A 694 2.01 -6.40 -0.43
C GLY A 694 3.21 -6.12 0.47
N SER A 695 3.88 -4.96 0.27
CA SER A 695 4.96 -4.51 1.16
C SER A 695 4.47 -4.27 2.58
N ALA A 696 3.29 -3.67 2.71
CA ALA A 696 2.68 -3.37 4.00
C ALA A 696 2.20 -4.63 4.73
N ALA A 697 1.61 -5.57 4.03
CA ALA A 697 1.19 -6.87 4.56
C ALA A 697 2.39 -7.65 5.14
N PHE A 698 3.49 -7.70 4.40
CA PHE A 698 4.73 -8.32 4.90
C PHE A 698 5.24 -7.63 6.18
N LEU A 699 5.29 -6.30 6.21
CA LEU A 699 5.74 -5.54 7.37
C LEU A 699 4.85 -5.77 8.59
N PHE A 700 3.54 -5.78 8.41
CA PHE A 700 2.60 -6.06 9.50
C PHE A 700 2.79 -7.48 10.03
N MET A 701 2.82 -8.50 9.16
CA MET A 701 3.00 -9.89 9.55
C MET A 701 4.34 -10.12 10.26
N ALA A 702 5.44 -9.54 9.75
CA ALA A 702 6.73 -9.60 10.40
C ALA A 702 6.71 -8.94 11.78
N SER A 703 6.01 -7.80 11.94
CA SER A 703 5.82 -7.15 13.24
C SER A 703 5.01 -8.02 14.20
N GLU A 704 3.98 -8.74 13.73
CA GLU A 704 3.19 -9.68 14.53
C GLU A 704 4.00 -10.90 15.02
N THR A 705 5.11 -11.26 14.36
CA THR A 705 6.03 -12.28 14.89
C THR A 705 6.79 -11.80 16.13
N LEU A 706 7.01 -10.49 16.22
CA LEU A 706 7.79 -9.86 17.29
C LEU A 706 6.92 -9.33 18.43
N LEU A 707 5.73 -8.77 18.12
CA LEU A 707 4.84 -8.15 19.08
C LEU A 707 3.38 -8.33 18.70
N GLN A 708 2.60 -8.97 19.56
CA GLN A 708 1.14 -9.00 19.46
C GLN A 708 0.55 -8.34 20.69
N SER A 709 -0.52 -7.54 20.52
CA SER A 709 -1.13 -6.80 21.61
C SER A 709 -2.65 -6.80 21.59
N GLU A 710 -3.21 -6.97 22.78
CA GLU A 710 -4.55 -6.59 23.17
C GLU A 710 -4.43 -5.49 24.23
N VAL A 711 -5.50 -4.76 24.51
CA VAL A 711 -5.45 -3.76 25.60
C VAL A 711 -5.13 -4.46 26.91
N GLY A 712 -4.06 -4.05 27.57
CA GLY A 712 -3.61 -4.63 28.85
C GLY A 712 -2.84 -5.95 28.75
N ARG A 713 -2.70 -6.54 27.56
CA ARG A 713 -1.94 -7.78 27.35
C ARG A 713 -1.01 -7.68 26.15
N ILE A 714 0.24 -8.05 26.34
CA ILE A 714 1.29 -8.01 25.31
C ILE A 714 2.01 -9.36 25.24
N ARG A 715 2.22 -9.85 24.03
CA ARG A 715 3.05 -11.04 23.76
C ARG A 715 4.25 -10.60 22.95
N ILE A 716 5.45 -10.74 23.49
CA ILE A 716 6.71 -10.50 22.76
C ILE A 716 7.20 -11.81 22.14
N PHE A 717 7.78 -11.74 20.96
CA PHE A 717 8.29 -12.87 20.19
C PHE A 717 7.31 -14.06 20.10
N PRO A 718 5.99 -13.82 19.82
CA PRO A 718 4.99 -14.89 19.90
C PRO A 718 5.13 -15.94 18.80
N ALA A 719 5.74 -15.59 17.66
CA ALA A 719 5.80 -16.45 16.48
C ALA A 719 7.15 -16.36 15.75
N VAL A 720 8.24 -16.47 16.49
CA VAL A 720 9.61 -16.54 15.93
C VAL A 720 10.10 -18.00 15.88
N PRO A 721 11.04 -18.34 14.97
CA PRO A 721 11.57 -19.71 14.87
C PRO A 721 12.39 -20.12 16.11
N SER A 722 12.55 -21.42 16.31
CA SER A 722 13.41 -21.95 17.37
C SER A 722 14.84 -21.44 17.25
N GLY A 723 15.44 -21.01 18.36
CA GLY A 723 16.80 -20.44 18.35
C GLY A 723 16.91 -19.05 17.77
N PHE A 724 15.80 -18.35 17.58
CA PHE A 724 15.78 -16.99 17.03
C PHE A 724 16.74 -16.06 17.78
N THR A 725 17.46 -15.25 17.01
CA THR A 725 18.25 -14.13 17.49
C THR A 725 17.84 -12.87 16.74
N GLY A 726 17.42 -11.85 17.49
CA GLY A 726 16.97 -10.59 16.92
C GLY A 726 16.46 -9.64 18.01
N ARG A 727 16.11 -8.44 17.58
CA ARG A 727 15.58 -7.41 18.48
C ARG A 727 14.60 -6.51 17.75
N PHE A 728 13.80 -5.83 18.51
CA PHE A 728 13.01 -4.70 18.01
C PHE A 728 13.05 -3.56 19.01
N GLU A 729 12.96 -2.35 18.48
CA GLU A 729 12.91 -1.12 19.26
C GLU A 729 11.65 -0.33 18.87
N HIS A 730 10.96 0.21 19.87
CA HIS A 730 9.82 1.12 19.74
C HIS A 730 8.60 0.57 18.99
N LEU A 731 8.37 -0.76 18.95
CA LEU A 731 7.08 -1.27 18.45
C LEU A 731 5.93 -0.76 19.32
N LEU A 732 4.83 -0.37 18.67
CA LEU A 732 3.66 0.18 19.34
C LEU A 732 2.61 -0.90 19.57
N ALA A 733 2.33 -1.17 20.82
CA ALA A 733 1.18 -1.96 21.26
C ALA A 733 -0.04 -1.05 21.46
N LYS A 734 -1.23 -1.65 21.45
CA LYS A 734 -2.48 -0.93 21.73
C LYS A 734 -2.46 -0.27 23.11
N GLY A 735 -3.14 0.86 23.23
CA GLY A 735 -3.18 1.67 24.44
C GLY A 735 -2.04 2.68 24.56
N GLY A 736 -1.29 2.93 23.48
CA GLY A 736 -0.15 3.88 23.48
C GLY A 736 1.08 3.31 24.19
N VAL A 737 1.23 1.99 24.21
CA VAL A 737 2.33 1.31 24.89
C VAL A 737 3.46 1.06 23.91
N VAL A 738 4.66 1.59 24.17
CA VAL A 738 5.85 1.37 23.34
C VAL A 738 6.70 0.27 23.96
N VAL A 739 7.09 -0.70 23.14
CA VAL A 739 7.83 -1.89 23.58
C VAL A 739 9.12 -2.03 22.78
N SER A 740 10.20 -2.37 23.47
CA SER A 740 11.48 -2.76 22.89
C SER A 740 11.94 -4.06 23.56
N ALA A 741 12.41 -5.03 22.78
CA ALA A 741 12.91 -6.29 23.33
C ALA A 741 14.00 -6.91 22.48
N GLU A 742 14.85 -7.72 23.13
CA GLU A 742 15.92 -8.50 22.49
C GLU A 742 15.84 -9.95 22.89
N MET A 743 16.02 -10.85 21.91
CA MET A 743 16.11 -12.28 22.08
C MET A 743 17.43 -12.77 21.48
N ARG A 744 18.09 -13.70 22.15
CA ARG A 744 19.29 -14.37 21.68
C ARG A 744 19.16 -15.87 21.90
N ASP A 745 19.40 -16.64 20.84
CA ASP A 745 19.30 -18.10 20.83
C ASP A 745 17.99 -18.61 21.49
N GLY A 746 16.87 -17.97 21.16
CA GLY A 746 15.54 -18.31 21.70
C GLY A 746 15.29 -17.88 23.14
N LYS A 747 16.14 -17.04 23.75
CA LYS A 747 15.99 -16.53 25.11
C LYS A 747 15.87 -15.01 25.14
N VAL A 748 14.87 -14.50 25.83
CA VAL A 748 14.69 -13.06 26.03
C VAL A 748 15.79 -12.55 26.98
N ILE A 749 16.62 -11.66 26.48
CA ILE A 749 17.73 -11.06 27.23
C ILE A 749 17.44 -9.63 27.69
N GLY A 750 16.46 -8.97 27.08
CA GLY A 750 16.03 -7.62 27.46
C GLY A 750 14.60 -7.33 27.00
N CYS A 751 13.88 -6.57 27.82
CA CYS A 751 12.56 -6.03 27.46
C CYS A 751 12.33 -4.71 28.20
N ARG A 752 11.88 -3.68 27.48
CA ARG A 752 11.51 -2.37 28.00
C ARG A 752 10.09 -2.04 27.52
N VAL A 753 9.26 -1.58 28.44
CA VAL A 753 7.87 -1.18 28.17
C VAL A 753 7.67 0.25 28.69
N GLU A 754 7.20 1.14 27.83
CA GLU A 754 6.90 2.52 28.13
C GLU A 754 5.39 2.75 27.99
N THR A 755 4.75 3.24 29.03
CA THR A 755 3.30 3.49 29.06
C THR A 755 3.02 4.96 29.39
N GLY A 756 2.18 5.61 28.59
CA GLY A 756 1.73 6.98 28.86
C GLY A 756 0.74 7.08 30.02
N SER A 757 0.00 6.01 30.32
CA SER A 757 -1.01 5.95 31.40
C SER A 757 -0.45 5.57 32.76
N GLY A 758 0.77 5.02 32.81
CA GLY A 758 1.32 4.43 34.04
C GLY A 758 0.76 3.04 34.38
N GLU A 759 -0.21 2.53 33.64
CA GLU A 759 -0.73 1.17 33.80
C GLU A 759 0.29 0.15 33.28
N ARG A 760 0.44 -0.94 33.99
CA ARG A 760 1.38 -2.02 33.65
C ARG A 760 0.64 -3.14 32.93
N PRO A 761 0.86 -3.35 31.61
CA PRO A 761 0.26 -4.47 30.91
C PRO A 761 0.83 -5.81 31.35
N ASP A 762 0.07 -6.89 31.19
CA ASP A 762 0.58 -8.26 31.29
C ASP A 762 1.46 -8.57 30.07
N VAL A 763 2.76 -8.81 30.30
CA VAL A 763 3.74 -9.06 29.25
C VAL A 763 4.25 -10.49 29.33
N THR A 764 4.06 -11.26 28.27
CA THR A 764 4.44 -12.67 28.18
C THR A 764 5.29 -12.93 26.93
N CYS A 765 6.08 -14.02 26.94
CA CYS A 765 6.81 -14.51 25.79
C CYS A 765 6.45 -15.98 25.54
N PRO A 766 5.61 -16.29 24.53
CA PRO A 766 5.20 -17.67 24.25
C PRO A 766 6.36 -18.60 23.85
N THR A 767 7.38 -18.07 23.15
CA THR A 767 8.57 -18.85 22.71
C THR A 767 9.65 -18.97 23.80
N ASP A 768 9.56 -18.22 24.88
CA ASP A 768 10.36 -18.38 26.10
C ASP A 768 9.44 -18.38 27.34
N PRO A 769 8.68 -19.45 27.60
CA PRO A 769 7.60 -19.46 28.59
C PRO A 769 8.08 -19.31 30.03
N ASN A 770 9.37 -19.45 30.30
CA ASN A 770 9.95 -19.23 31.62
C ASN A 770 10.35 -17.77 31.88
N TRP A 771 10.40 -16.95 30.84
CA TRP A 771 10.68 -15.53 31.00
C TRP A 771 9.53 -14.79 31.67
N ARG A 772 9.88 -13.81 32.48
CA ARG A 772 8.92 -12.93 33.16
C ARG A 772 9.40 -11.49 33.12
N MET A 773 8.47 -10.57 32.81
CA MET A 773 8.75 -9.14 32.85
C MET A 773 9.14 -8.70 34.29
N LYS A 774 10.23 -7.95 34.37
CA LYS A 774 10.65 -7.26 35.59
C LYS A 774 10.31 -5.77 35.43
N TRP A 775 9.36 -5.30 36.23
CA TRP A 775 8.91 -3.90 36.22
C TRP A 775 9.81 -2.99 37.02
#